data_289d5bc65935ef2cddf8409466f04f17
#
_entry.id   289d5bc65935ef2cddf8409466f04f17
#
_cell.length_a   1.000
_cell.length_b   1.000
_cell.length_c   1.000
_cell.angle_alpha   90.00
_cell.angle_beta   90.00
_cell.angle_gamma   90.00
#
_symmetry.space_group_name_H-M   'P 1'
#
loop_
_entity.id
_entity.type
_entity.pdbx_description
1 polymer ?
#
loop_
_entity_poly.entity_id
_entity_poly.type
_entity_poly.pdbx_seq_one_letter_code
_entity_poly.pdbx_strand_id
1 'polypeptide(L)'
;MNISELSIRRPVLATVLTIIILLFGLIGYTTLGVREYPSVDNPIISVTCSYSGANADIIESQITEPLEQNINGIPGIRSLSSVSQQGQCRITVEFELSVDLETAANDVRDKVSRAQRYLPRDCDPPTVSKADADASPILMVAIQSNTRSLLELSEIADLTVKEQLQTISDVSSVSIWGEKRYSMRLWLDPTKMAGYGITPVDIKNAIDNENVELPSGSIEGNTMELTLRTMGQMHTATEFNNVVIKEVNGQVIRLSDIGYAELGAADIKSYMKMNGVPMVGVVVIPQPGANHIEIADAVYERMEQMKKDLPEDVSFSYGFDNTKFIRASIAEVESTVYEAFILVIIIIFLFLRDWRVTLIPCIVIPVSLIGAFFVMYVAGFSINVLTMLAVVLSVGLVVDDAIVMTENIYIRIERGMKPFDAGIEGAKEIFFAVISTTITLVAVFLPIVFMEGTSGRLFREFSFVVAGSVLISSFAALTFTPMLATKMLVHREKQSWFYRKTEPFFEGMNRIYSRSLNAFLKKRFIAIPVSIITLILIGVLWNVIPAEMAPLEDRSKITISTKAAEGASYEYIRDYTEDINALVDSIIPDAEAVTARVSSGSGNVQITLKDIKDRDYSQMEVAEKISKAIKSKTKARAFVQQQSSFGGRKSSMPVQYVLQATSIEKLEKILPEFLNKVYDNPTFQMADVDLKFSSPEVRVNINRDKAGTMGVNVRDVAETLQYGLSGQRMGYFYMNGKQYEILGQINRQQRNQPANIKSIYIRNDAGEMIQLDNLVEFVESIAPPKLYHYNRFISATISAGLAEGKTIGQGLEEMDKIASETLDETFRTALSGDSKDYRESSSSLMFAFILALVLIYLILAAQFESFKDPFIIMLTVPLAIAGALIFMYFGDITMNIFSQIGIIMLIGLVAKNGILIVEFANQKQEAGEDKMLAIRDAALQRLRPILMTSASTILGLIPLAFATGEGANQRIAMGTAVVGGMLISTFLTMYIVPAIYTYISTNRIKKE
;
A
#
# COMPACT_ATOMS: atom_id res chain seq x y z
N MET A 1 15.29 -30.79 -37.92
CA MET A 1 16.11 -31.00 -36.71
C MET A 1 15.53 -30.15 -35.62
N ASN A 2 14.98 -30.77 -34.58
CA ASN A 2 14.38 -30.03 -33.45
C ASN A 2 15.49 -29.52 -32.53
N ILE A 3 15.17 -28.49 -31.72
CA ILE A 3 16.14 -27.87 -30.80
C ILE A 3 16.72 -28.88 -29.79
N SER A 4 15.94 -29.88 -29.37
CA SER A 4 16.40 -30.96 -28.49
C SER A 4 17.43 -31.89 -29.22
N GLU A 5 17.21 -32.22 -30.46
CA GLU A 5 18.18 -33.01 -31.27
C GLU A 5 19.48 -32.23 -31.47
N LEU A 6 19.39 -30.91 -31.75
CA LEU A 6 20.55 -30.02 -31.84
C LEU A 6 21.37 -30.00 -30.55
N SER A 7 20.72 -29.94 -29.41
CA SER A 7 21.34 -29.87 -28.08
C SER A 7 22.04 -31.22 -27.71
N ILE A 8 21.45 -32.34 -28.08
CA ILE A 8 22.04 -33.66 -27.88
C ILE A 8 23.30 -33.81 -28.75
N ARG A 9 23.24 -33.34 -30.00
CA ARG A 9 24.37 -33.38 -30.94
C ARG A 9 25.49 -32.39 -30.62
N ARG A 10 25.13 -31.26 -29.93
CA ARG A 10 26.06 -30.21 -29.54
C ARG A 10 25.98 -29.89 -28.03
N PRO A 11 26.48 -30.78 -27.17
CA PRO A 11 26.30 -30.67 -25.71
C PRO A 11 26.96 -29.38 -25.12
N VAL A 12 28.08 -28.93 -25.71
CA VAL A 12 28.75 -27.71 -25.30
C VAL A 12 27.84 -26.47 -25.51
N LEU A 13 27.12 -26.44 -26.64
CA LEU A 13 26.18 -25.33 -26.93
C LEU A 13 25.06 -25.27 -25.86
N ALA A 14 24.45 -26.40 -25.50
CA ALA A 14 23.40 -26.45 -24.49
C ALA A 14 23.93 -26.00 -23.11
N THR A 15 25.13 -26.44 -22.73
CA THR A 15 25.76 -26.05 -21.46
C THR A 15 26.07 -24.54 -21.42
N VAL A 16 26.65 -24.00 -22.51
CA VAL A 16 26.98 -22.56 -22.61
C VAL A 16 25.72 -21.70 -22.52
N LEU A 17 24.64 -22.08 -23.22
CA LEU A 17 23.36 -21.33 -23.13
C LEU A 17 22.81 -21.34 -21.71
N THR A 18 22.87 -22.45 -20.99
CA THR A 18 22.46 -22.55 -19.60
C THR A 18 23.33 -21.69 -18.68
N ILE A 19 24.65 -21.68 -18.87
CA ILE A 19 25.56 -20.83 -18.10
C ILE A 19 25.29 -19.35 -18.38
N ILE A 20 24.98 -18.98 -19.62
CA ILE A 20 24.61 -17.59 -19.98
C ILE A 20 23.36 -17.16 -19.21
N ILE A 21 22.32 -18.00 -19.16
CA ILE A 21 21.10 -17.71 -18.38
C ILE A 21 21.43 -17.49 -16.90
N LEU A 22 22.23 -18.38 -16.30
CA LEU A 22 22.65 -18.26 -14.90
C LEU A 22 23.45 -16.98 -14.65
N LEU A 23 24.38 -16.62 -15.55
CA LEU A 23 25.21 -15.44 -15.42
C LEU A 23 24.38 -14.15 -15.48
N PHE A 24 23.50 -14.02 -16.48
CA PHE A 24 22.63 -12.85 -16.58
C PHE A 24 21.60 -12.80 -15.44
N GLY A 25 21.09 -13.96 -14.98
CA GLY A 25 20.21 -14.02 -13.82
C GLY A 25 20.89 -13.55 -12.53
N LEU A 26 22.16 -13.94 -12.33
CA LEU A 26 22.94 -13.51 -11.16
C LEU A 26 23.24 -12.00 -11.20
N ILE A 27 23.60 -11.47 -12.38
CA ILE A 27 23.75 -10.02 -12.59
C ILE A 27 22.43 -9.30 -12.27
N GLY A 28 21.30 -9.82 -12.80
CA GLY A 28 19.98 -9.28 -12.48
C GLY A 28 19.72 -9.23 -10.98
N TYR A 29 19.96 -10.33 -10.27
CA TYR A 29 19.75 -10.39 -8.81
C TYR A 29 20.54 -9.33 -8.04
N THR A 30 21.80 -9.08 -8.40
CA THR A 30 22.66 -8.10 -7.70
C THR A 30 22.36 -6.64 -8.03
N THR A 31 21.61 -6.37 -9.11
CA THR A 31 21.31 -4.99 -9.56
C THR A 31 19.87 -4.56 -9.26
N LEU A 32 19.00 -5.49 -8.89
CA LEU A 32 17.60 -5.19 -8.61
C LEU A 32 17.43 -4.52 -7.24
N GLY A 33 16.68 -3.43 -7.19
CA GLY A 33 16.30 -2.79 -5.92
C GLY A 33 15.34 -3.65 -5.10
N VAL A 34 15.46 -3.56 -3.77
CA VAL A 34 14.64 -4.32 -2.81
C VAL A 34 13.63 -3.41 -2.14
N ARG A 35 12.34 -3.79 -2.19
CA ARG A 35 11.24 -3.05 -1.56
C ARG A 35 10.15 -4.01 -1.06
N GLU A 36 9.15 -3.49 -0.36
CA GLU A 36 8.07 -4.33 0.18
C GLU A 36 7.13 -4.85 -0.92
N TYR A 37 6.60 -3.94 -1.74
CA TYR A 37 5.69 -4.22 -2.86
C TYR A 37 6.13 -3.50 -4.13
N PRO A 38 5.62 -3.91 -5.31
CA PRO A 38 5.76 -3.13 -6.54
C PRO A 38 5.23 -1.71 -6.37
N SER A 39 5.73 -0.77 -7.18
CA SER A 39 5.17 0.59 -7.23
C SER A 39 3.76 0.55 -7.83
N VAL A 40 2.76 0.75 -6.99
CA VAL A 40 1.33 0.57 -7.36
C VAL A 40 0.54 1.86 -7.33
N ASP A 41 1.18 2.96 -6.95
CA ASP A 41 0.46 4.17 -6.63
C ASP A 41 0.03 4.96 -7.88
N ASN A 42 -1.20 5.44 -7.81
CA ASN A 42 -1.67 6.43 -8.77
C ASN A 42 -0.82 7.69 -8.65
N PRO A 43 -0.51 8.36 -9.77
CA PRO A 43 0.11 9.67 -9.72
C PRO A 43 -0.80 10.64 -8.95
N ILE A 44 -0.33 11.11 -7.80
CA ILE A 44 -1.08 12.06 -6.96
C ILE A 44 -0.31 13.38 -6.91
N ILE A 45 -0.99 14.48 -7.20
CA ILE A 45 -0.48 15.82 -7.04
C ILE A 45 -1.26 16.52 -5.92
N SER A 46 -0.54 17.04 -4.95
CA SER A 46 -1.12 17.82 -3.84
C SER A 46 -0.86 19.30 -4.07
N VAL A 47 -1.92 20.10 -4.03
CA VAL A 47 -1.85 21.57 -4.06
C VAL A 47 -2.25 22.07 -2.69
N THR A 48 -1.37 22.81 -2.03
CA THR A 48 -1.64 23.43 -0.73
C THR A 48 -1.50 24.94 -0.82
N CYS A 49 -2.43 25.66 -0.18
CA CYS A 49 -2.39 27.10 -0.08
C CYS A 49 -2.79 27.51 1.34
N SER A 50 -2.00 28.39 1.95
CA SER A 50 -2.27 28.90 3.30
C SER A 50 -2.80 30.32 3.26
N TYR A 51 -3.80 30.58 4.08
CA TYR A 51 -4.34 31.92 4.30
C TYR A 51 -4.67 32.07 5.79
N SER A 52 -3.70 32.51 6.54
CA SER A 52 -3.76 32.57 8.00
C SER A 52 -4.95 33.38 8.51
N GLY A 53 -5.69 32.79 9.46
CA GLY A 53 -6.87 33.42 10.08
C GLY A 53 -8.19 33.25 9.34
N ALA A 54 -8.18 32.81 8.04
CA ALA A 54 -9.41 32.59 7.31
C ALA A 54 -10.15 31.34 7.82
N ASN A 55 -11.48 31.39 7.93
CA ASN A 55 -12.31 30.21 8.23
C ASN A 55 -12.48 29.31 7.02
N ALA A 56 -13.12 28.15 7.20
CA ALA A 56 -13.29 27.15 6.15
C ALA A 56 -14.08 27.68 4.94
N ASP A 57 -15.13 28.50 5.16
CA ASP A 57 -15.97 29.07 4.10
C ASP A 57 -15.21 30.07 3.21
N ILE A 58 -14.34 30.88 3.83
CA ILE A 58 -13.48 31.82 3.09
C ILE A 58 -12.43 31.06 2.28
N ILE A 59 -11.83 30.03 2.87
CA ILE A 59 -10.87 29.17 2.18
C ILE A 59 -11.54 28.46 0.99
N GLU A 60 -12.75 27.93 1.18
CA GLU A 60 -13.50 27.26 0.11
C GLU A 60 -13.78 28.20 -1.05
N SER A 61 -14.45 29.34 -0.78
CA SER A 61 -14.95 30.25 -1.80
C SER A 61 -13.84 31.04 -2.50
N GLN A 62 -12.80 31.48 -1.79
CA GLN A 62 -11.78 32.36 -2.33
C GLN A 62 -10.51 31.64 -2.80
N ILE A 63 -10.24 30.42 -2.34
CA ILE A 63 -9.02 29.70 -2.69
C ILE A 63 -9.34 28.37 -3.34
N THR A 64 -10.13 27.50 -2.69
CA THR A 64 -10.35 26.13 -3.15
C THR A 64 -11.10 26.11 -4.47
N GLU A 65 -12.23 26.79 -4.57
CA GLU A 65 -13.06 26.79 -5.77
C GLU A 65 -12.35 27.37 -7.00
N PRO A 66 -11.65 28.53 -6.94
CA PRO A 66 -10.86 29.03 -8.07
C PRO A 66 -9.74 28.10 -8.51
N LEU A 67 -9.05 27.39 -7.57
CA LEU A 67 -8.03 26.42 -7.89
C LEU A 67 -8.63 25.18 -8.55
N GLU A 68 -9.70 24.60 -8.00
CA GLU A 68 -10.40 23.44 -8.56
C GLU A 68 -10.93 23.69 -9.96
N GLN A 69 -11.53 24.85 -10.21
CA GLN A 69 -12.04 25.23 -11.54
C GLN A 69 -10.95 25.22 -12.61
N ASN A 70 -9.75 25.68 -12.28
CA ASN A 70 -8.63 25.69 -13.21
C ASN A 70 -8.01 24.32 -13.39
N ILE A 71 -7.88 23.51 -12.31
CA ILE A 71 -7.26 22.18 -12.32
C ILE A 71 -8.13 21.15 -13.04
N ASN A 72 -9.45 21.21 -12.88
CA ASN A 72 -10.38 20.18 -13.39
C ASN A 72 -10.34 19.96 -14.93
N GLY A 73 -9.76 20.89 -15.67
CA GLY A 73 -9.61 20.78 -17.13
C GLY A 73 -8.37 19.99 -17.59
N ILE A 74 -7.64 19.33 -16.70
CA ILE A 74 -6.46 18.52 -17.04
C ILE A 74 -6.92 17.12 -17.46
N PRO A 75 -6.45 16.57 -18.61
CA PRO A 75 -6.79 15.21 -19.02
C PRO A 75 -6.22 14.15 -18.07
N GLY A 76 -6.91 13.03 -17.92
CA GLY A 76 -6.45 11.89 -17.13
C GLY A 76 -6.63 12.03 -15.62
N ILE A 77 -7.39 13.02 -15.15
CA ILE A 77 -7.78 13.10 -13.73
C ILE A 77 -8.78 11.99 -13.42
N ARG A 78 -8.42 11.11 -12.46
CA ARG A 78 -9.26 10.04 -11.91
C ARG A 78 -10.17 10.53 -10.80
N SER A 79 -9.65 11.37 -9.89
CA SER A 79 -10.44 12.04 -8.86
C SER A 79 -9.79 13.34 -8.42
N LEU A 80 -10.64 14.30 -8.04
CA LEU A 80 -10.27 15.59 -7.47
C LEU A 80 -10.95 15.73 -6.12
N SER A 81 -10.19 15.75 -5.05
CA SER A 81 -10.72 15.95 -3.70
C SER A 81 -10.06 17.16 -3.04
N SER A 82 -10.83 17.92 -2.28
CA SER A 82 -10.30 19.06 -1.54
C SER A 82 -10.82 19.11 -0.11
N VAL A 83 -10.02 19.73 0.72
CA VAL A 83 -10.32 20.04 2.12
C VAL A 83 -10.03 21.50 2.36
N SER A 84 -11.06 22.26 2.72
CA SER A 84 -10.98 23.65 3.16
C SER A 84 -11.14 23.67 4.68
N GLN A 85 -10.13 24.12 5.39
CA GLN A 85 -10.12 24.22 6.85
C GLN A 85 -9.58 25.57 7.28
N GLN A 86 -9.68 25.90 8.56
CA GLN A 86 -9.16 27.17 9.07
C GLN A 86 -7.69 27.36 8.65
N GLY A 87 -7.44 28.44 7.91
CA GLY A 87 -6.10 28.88 7.50
C GLY A 87 -5.46 28.08 6.36
N GLN A 88 -6.07 27.02 5.84
CA GLN A 88 -5.44 26.17 4.83
C GLN A 88 -6.43 25.50 3.86
N CYS A 89 -6.06 25.53 2.58
CA CYS A 89 -6.64 24.69 1.53
C CYS A 89 -5.67 23.55 1.17
N ARG A 90 -6.22 22.35 0.95
CA ARG A 90 -5.49 21.23 0.35
C ARG A 90 -6.34 20.59 -0.73
N ILE A 91 -5.82 20.55 -1.95
CA ILE A 91 -6.44 19.87 -3.09
C ILE A 91 -5.57 18.66 -3.44
N THR A 92 -6.18 17.51 -3.56
CA THR A 92 -5.54 16.27 -3.97
C THR A 92 -6.07 15.86 -5.34
N VAL A 93 -5.21 15.84 -6.33
CA VAL A 93 -5.52 15.45 -7.70
C VAL A 93 -4.92 14.07 -7.94
N GLU A 94 -5.78 13.08 -8.09
CA GLU A 94 -5.40 11.71 -8.42
C GLU A 94 -5.56 11.50 -9.92
N PHE A 95 -4.51 11.06 -10.60
CA PHE A 95 -4.51 10.79 -12.03
C PHE A 95 -4.67 9.29 -12.31
N GLU A 96 -5.05 8.97 -13.54
CA GLU A 96 -5.03 7.61 -14.05
C GLU A 96 -3.60 7.06 -14.06
N LEU A 97 -3.47 5.76 -13.87
CA LEU A 97 -2.19 5.06 -13.82
C LEU A 97 -1.35 5.17 -15.09
N SER A 98 -1.97 5.49 -16.23
CA SER A 98 -1.31 5.70 -17.53
C SER A 98 -0.62 7.05 -17.66
N VAL A 99 -0.94 8.00 -16.76
CA VAL A 99 -0.43 9.39 -16.84
C VAL A 99 0.95 9.45 -16.19
N ASP A 100 1.90 10.09 -16.86
CA ASP A 100 3.22 10.36 -16.32
C ASP A 100 3.17 11.44 -15.23
N LEU A 101 3.74 11.13 -14.04
CA LEU A 101 3.71 12.00 -12.87
C LEU A 101 4.37 13.38 -13.13
N GLU A 102 5.44 13.42 -13.93
CA GLU A 102 6.14 14.67 -14.24
C GLU A 102 5.27 15.59 -15.13
N THR A 103 4.68 15.02 -16.16
CA THR A 103 3.75 15.72 -17.04
C THR A 103 2.54 16.23 -16.26
N ALA A 104 1.92 15.39 -15.43
CA ALA A 104 0.82 15.77 -14.56
C ALA A 104 1.18 16.93 -13.61
N ALA A 105 2.35 16.86 -12.98
CA ALA A 105 2.81 17.91 -12.07
C ALA A 105 3.03 19.25 -12.77
N ASN A 106 3.57 19.23 -14.00
CA ASN A 106 3.75 20.44 -14.81
C ASN A 106 2.40 21.03 -15.23
N ASP A 107 1.46 20.20 -15.68
CA ASP A 107 0.12 20.67 -16.05
C ASP A 107 -0.62 21.30 -14.86
N VAL A 108 -0.53 20.67 -13.66
CA VAL A 108 -1.11 21.24 -12.44
C VAL A 108 -0.44 22.57 -12.07
N ARG A 109 0.90 22.68 -12.14
CA ARG A 109 1.61 23.96 -11.89
C ARG A 109 1.15 25.06 -12.83
N ASP A 110 1.01 24.77 -14.11
CA ASP A 110 0.54 25.74 -15.10
C ASP A 110 -0.87 26.23 -14.79
N LYS A 111 -1.78 25.32 -14.44
CA LYS A 111 -3.15 25.66 -14.07
C LYS A 111 -3.23 26.44 -12.75
N VAL A 112 -2.45 26.05 -11.74
CA VAL A 112 -2.34 26.76 -10.45
C VAL A 112 -1.78 28.17 -10.65
N SER A 113 -0.73 28.33 -11.47
CA SER A 113 -0.17 29.64 -11.80
C SER A 113 -1.19 30.56 -12.47
N ARG A 114 -2.03 30.03 -13.36
CA ARG A 114 -3.13 30.81 -13.97
C ARG A 114 -4.22 31.19 -12.95
N ALA A 115 -4.49 30.32 -11.98
CA ALA A 115 -5.48 30.58 -10.93
C ALA A 115 -5.00 31.62 -9.92
N GLN A 116 -3.68 31.80 -9.73
CA GLN A 116 -3.10 32.70 -8.71
C GLN A 116 -3.60 34.14 -8.82
N ARG A 117 -3.92 34.64 -10.02
CA ARG A 117 -4.46 35.99 -10.21
C ARG A 117 -5.87 36.22 -9.60
N TYR A 118 -6.58 35.14 -9.32
CA TYR A 118 -7.92 35.19 -8.72
C TYR A 118 -7.89 35.02 -7.20
N LEU A 119 -6.73 34.66 -6.64
CA LEU A 119 -6.57 34.46 -5.21
C LEU A 119 -6.38 35.80 -4.46
N PRO A 120 -6.72 35.86 -3.15
CA PRO A 120 -6.44 37.03 -2.32
C PRO A 120 -4.94 37.37 -2.30
N ARG A 121 -4.60 38.67 -2.27
CA ARG A 121 -3.18 39.11 -2.30
C ARG A 121 -2.40 38.70 -1.04
N ASP A 122 -3.08 38.52 0.07
CA ASP A 122 -2.50 38.26 1.38
C ASP A 122 -2.40 36.75 1.69
N CYS A 123 -2.82 35.85 0.75
CA CYS A 123 -2.58 34.42 0.90
C CYS A 123 -1.16 34.05 0.45
N ASP A 124 -0.60 33.01 1.08
CA ASP A 124 0.67 32.44 0.62
C ASP A 124 0.50 31.83 -0.79
N PRO A 125 1.51 31.93 -1.65
CA PRO A 125 1.46 31.31 -2.98
C PRO A 125 1.16 29.80 -2.88
N PRO A 126 0.24 29.25 -3.73
CA PRO A 126 -0.04 27.84 -3.73
C PRO A 126 1.20 26.99 -4.06
N THR A 127 1.44 25.97 -3.26
CA THR A 127 2.54 25.03 -3.46
C THR A 127 2.02 23.77 -4.11
N VAL A 128 2.62 23.36 -5.22
CA VAL A 128 2.32 22.10 -5.93
C VAL A 128 3.41 21.09 -5.60
N SER A 129 3.02 20.02 -4.94
CA SER A 129 3.91 18.92 -4.59
C SER A 129 3.42 17.61 -5.19
N LYS A 130 4.35 16.81 -5.70
CA LYS A 130 4.07 15.43 -6.04
C LYS A 130 3.84 14.68 -4.73
N ALA A 131 2.68 14.10 -4.56
CA ALA A 131 2.45 13.16 -3.49
C ALA A 131 2.78 11.78 -4.05
N ASP A 132 4.02 11.41 -3.95
CA ASP A 132 4.44 10.07 -4.27
C ASP A 132 3.95 9.15 -3.14
N ALA A 133 3.20 8.15 -3.48
CA ALA A 133 2.72 7.18 -2.51
C ALA A 133 3.84 6.22 -2.08
N ASP A 134 4.85 6.00 -2.94
CA ASP A 134 6.13 5.38 -2.57
C ASP A 134 6.95 6.27 -1.61
N ALA A 135 6.62 7.55 -1.49
CA ALA A 135 7.19 8.47 -0.50
C ALA A 135 6.71 8.20 0.94
N SER A 136 6.30 6.98 1.26
CA SER A 136 6.05 6.60 2.65
C SER A 136 7.37 6.59 3.42
N PRO A 137 7.40 7.18 4.63
CA PRO A 137 8.58 7.14 5.47
C PRO A 137 9.02 5.70 5.73
N ILE A 138 10.29 5.41 5.48
CA ILE A 138 10.84 4.06 5.71
C ILE A 138 11.38 3.90 7.13
N LEU A 139 11.90 4.99 7.71
CA LEU A 139 12.57 4.98 9.00
C LEU A 139 12.40 6.32 9.70
N MET A 140 12.25 6.30 11.03
CA MET A 140 12.25 7.48 11.89
C MET A 140 13.32 7.38 12.93
N VAL A 141 14.24 8.36 12.94
CA VAL A 141 15.21 8.57 14.01
C VAL A 141 14.59 9.50 15.04
N ALA A 142 14.41 9.02 16.26
CA ALA A 142 13.95 9.78 17.40
C ALA A 142 15.12 10.44 18.11
N ILE A 143 15.08 11.76 18.29
CA ILE A 143 16.08 12.56 19.00
C ILE A 143 15.48 12.98 20.32
N GLN A 144 16.11 12.62 21.43
CA GLN A 144 15.60 12.82 22.79
C GLN A 144 16.68 13.38 23.71
N SER A 145 16.25 14.21 24.68
CA SER A 145 17.06 14.62 25.82
C SER A 145 16.14 14.87 27.02
N ASN A 146 16.66 14.61 28.22
CA ASN A 146 15.95 14.91 29.46
C ASN A 146 16.24 16.33 29.97
N THR A 147 17.21 17.02 29.38
CA THR A 147 17.70 18.33 29.83
C THR A 147 17.35 19.47 28.87
N ARG A 148 17.26 19.16 27.55
CA ARG A 148 17.01 20.17 26.51
C ARG A 148 15.53 20.34 26.19
N SER A 149 15.17 21.55 25.80
CA SER A 149 13.86 21.87 25.28
C SER A 149 13.62 21.27 23.89
N LEU A 150 12.34 21.09 23.50
CA LEU A 150 11.99 20.65 22.15
C LEU A 150 12.44 21.65 21.06
N LEU A 151 12.61 22.95 21.39
CA LEU A 151 13.16 23.96 20.49
C LEU A 151 14.62 23.64 20.14
N GLU A 152 15.46 23.40 21.16
CA GLU A 152 16.88 23.04 20.98
C GLU A 152 17.05 21.71 20.29
N LEU A 153 16.22 20.72 20.62
CA LEU A 153 16.23 19.43 19.92
C LEU A 153 15.84 19.56 18.45
N SER A 154 14.87 20.43 18.14
CA SER A 154 14.46 20.70 16.75
C SER A 154 15.55 21.41 15.96
N GLU A 155 16.29 22.31 16.58
CA GLU A 155 17.45 22.97 15.98
C GLU A 155 18.56 21.98 15.66
N ILE A 156 18.91 21.08 16.59
CA ILE A 156 19.89 20.00 16.37
C ILE A 156 19.40 19.07 15.25
N ALA A 157 18.11 18.71 15.26
CA ALA A 157 17.52 17.85 14.22
C ALA A 157 17.60 18.49 12.83
N ASP A 158 17.32 19.80 12.71
CA ASP A 158 17.31 20.52 11.42
C ASP A 158 18.72 20.85 10.92
N LEU A 159 19.62 21.35 11.81
CA LEU A 159 20.95 21.79 11.42
C LEU A 159 21.97 20.66 11.26
N THR A 160 21.84 19.61 12.04
CA THR A 160 22.86 18.56 12.09
C THR A 160 22.37 17.27 11.46
N VAL A 161 21.24 16.73 11.93
CA VAL A 161 20.82 15.39 11.55
C VAL A 161 20.17 15.38 10.16
N LYS A 162 19.23 16.27 9.90
CA LYS A 162 18.51 16.35 8.62
C LYS A 162 19.46 16.63 7.45
N GLU A 163 20.35 17.63 7.62
CA GLU A 163 21.31 18.01 6.56
C GLU A 163 22.21 16.83 6.16
N GLN A 164 22.68 16.04 7.12
CA GLN A 164 23.52 14.87 6.85
C GLN A 164 22.74 13.70 6.25
N LEU A 165 21.52 13.40 6.73
CA LEU A 165 20.69 12.32 6.20
C LEU A 165 20.18 12.63 4.79
N GLN A 166 19.98 13.90 4.46
CA GLN A 166 19.51 14.34 3.13
C GLN A 166 20.58 14.16 2.04
N THR A 167 21.85 14.00 2.40
CA THR A 167 22.95 13.72 1.46
C THR A 167 23.12 12.25 1.11
N ILE A 168 22.36 11.36 1.75
CA ILE A 168 22.38 9.93 1.44
C ILE A 168 21.77 9.72 0.05
N SER A 169 22.42 8.90 -0.78
CA SER A 169 21.93 8.56 -2.11
C SER A 169 20.50 7.97 -2.00
N ASP A 170 19.67 8.28 -3.00
CA ASP A 170 18.30 7.76 -3.12
C ASP A 170 17.31 8.20 -2.02
N VAL A 171 17.72 9.11 -1.12
CA VAL A 171 16.80 9.83 -0.25
C VAL A 171 16.15 10.97 -1.03
N SER A 172 14.81 11.01 -1.04
CA SER A 172 14.02 12.08 -1.68
C SER A 172 13.95 13.32 -0.80
N SER A 173 13.65 13.11 0.47
CA SER A 173 13.53 14.19 1.45
C SER A 173 13.65 13.66 2.88
N VAL A 174 14.02 14.56 3.79
CA VAL A 174 14.03 14.31 5.23
C VAL A 174 13.09 15.31 5.90
N SER A 175 12.09 14.81 6.63
CA SER A 175 11.10 15.60 7.34
C SER A 175 11.31 15.49 8.85
N ILE A 176 10.97 16.56 9.59
CA ILE A 176 11.03 16.54 11.04
C ILE A 176 9.61 16.53 11.61
N TRP A 177 9.26 15.48 12.33
CA TRP A 177 7.98 15.36 13.02
C TRP A 177 8.09 15.83 14.47
N GLY A 178 7.08 16.58 14.96
CA GLY A 178 7.15 17.18 16.28
C GLY A 178 8.08 18.38 16.34
N GLU A 179 8.52 18.91 15.19
CA GLU A 179 9.38 20.08 15.07
C GLU A 179 8.78 21.29 15.81
N LYS A 180 9.62 21.98 16.56
CA LYS A 180 9.37 23.28 17.17
C LYS A 180 10.31 24.29 16.56
N ARG A 181 9.83 25.02 15.54
CA ARG A 181 10.63 26.11 14.93
C ARG A 181 10.64 27.32 15.83
N TYR A 182 11.77 27.97 15.91
CA TYR A 182 11.84 29.26 16.61
C TYR A 182 10.97 30.31 15.96
N SER A 183 10.41 31.18 16.78
CA SER A 183 9.74 32.43 16.37
C SER A 183 9.94 33.49 17.42
N MET A 184 9.94 34.74 17.00
CA MET A 184 9.85 35.87 17.93
C MET A 184 8.36 36.12 18.22
N ARG A 185 7.90 35.74 19.41
CA ARG A 185 6.53 35.91 19.83
C ARG A 185 6.36 37.25 20.51
N LEU A 186 5.43 38.08 20.01
CA LEU A 186 5.03 39.34 20.58
C LEU A 186 3.68 39.14 21.29
N TRP A 187 3.73 39.09 22.60
CA TRP A 187 2.53 38.95 23.45
C TRP A 187 2.00 40.29 23.79
N LEU A 188 0.79 40.65 23.30
CA LEU A 188 0.18 41.96 23.38
C LEU A 188 -0.82 42.01 24.53
N ASP A 189 -0.85 43.15 25.23
CA ASP A 189 -1.81 43.46 26.29
C ASP A 189 -2.81 44.54 25.81
N PRO A 190 -4.07 44.15 25.48
CA PRO A 190 -5.05 45.08 24.92
C PRO A 190 -5.41 46.20 25.86
N THR A 191 -5.34 45.98 27.18
CA THR A 191 -5.65 47.04 28.20
C THR A 191 -4.59 48.13 28.20
N LYS A 192 -3.30 47.72 28.18
CA LYS A 192 -2.19 48.66 28.11
C LYS A 192 -2.16 49.38 26.76
N MET A 193 -2.40 48.65 25.67
CA MET A 193 -2.48 49.21 24.32
C MET A 193 -3.56 50.31 24.24
N ALA A 194 -4.75 50.06 24.79
CA ALA A 194 -5.82 51.01 24.83
C ALA A 194 -5.44 52.29 25.64
N GLY A 195 -4.75 52.12 26.77
CA GLY A 195 -4.28 53.25 27.61
C GLY A 195 -3.30 54.18 26.89
N TYR A 196 -2.50 53.65 25.97
CA TYR A 196 -1.56 54.44 25.15
C TYR A 196 -2.10 54.79 23.76
N GLY A 197 -3.33 54.41 23.45
CA GLY A 197 -3.92 54.68 22.12
C GLY A 197 -3.22 53.93 20.99
N ILE A 198 -2.76 52.70 21.23
CA ILE A 198 -2.05 51.80 20.27
C ILE A 198 -2.96 50.66 19.86
N THR A 199 -2.94 50.33 18.57
CA THR A 199 -3.64 49.18 17.99
C THR A 199 -2.66 48.09 17.58
N PRO A 200 -3.09 46.79 17.36
CA PRO A 200 -2.25 45.77 16.82
C PRO A 200 -1.66 46.10 15.43
N VAL A 201 -2.35 46.90 14.64
CA VAL A 201 -1.90 47.40 13.33
C VAL A 201 -0.70 48.36 13.48
N ASP A 202 -0.69 49.20 14.52
CA ASP A 202 0.45 50.10 14.79
C ASP A 202 1.71 49.30 15.10
N ILE A 203 1.59 48.18 15.82
CA ILE A 203 2.72 47.28 16.13
C ILE A 203 3.25 46.66 14.85
N LYS A 204 2.35 46.16 13.99
CA LYS A 204 2.74 45.63 12.68
C LYS A 204 3.52 46.64 11.84
N ASN A 205 3.00 47.86 11.75
CA ASN A 205 3.64 48.94 11.03
C ASN A 205 5.01 49.33 11.63
N ALA A 206 5.11 49.37 12.96
CA ALA A 206 6.37 49.63 13.64
C ALA A 206 7.42 48.55 13.36
N ILE A 207 7.04 47.25 13.39
CA ILE A 207 7.94 46.17 13.04
C ILE A 207 8.38 46.24 11.58
N ASP A 208 7.49 46.56 10.63
CA ASP A 208 7.84 46.75 9.24
C ASP A 208 8.82 47.88 8.98
N ASN A 209 8.73 48.96 9.78
CA ASN A 209 9.59 50.13 9.63
C ASN A 209 10.93 49.96 10.34
N GLU A 210 10.94 49.37 11.54
CA GLU A 210 12.12 49.30 12.40
C GLU A 210 12.96 48.03 12.23
N ASN A 211 12.38 46.96 11.65
CA ASN A 211 13.07 45.69 11.45
C ASN A 211 13.31 45.47 9.95
N VAL A 212 14.16 46.26 9.35
CA VAL A 212 14.41 46.27 7.93
C VAL A 212 15.91 46.40 7.63
N GLU A 213 16.42 45.63 6.67
CA GLU A 213 17.76 45.75 6.09
C GLU A 213 17.61 45.93 4.57
N LEU A 214 17.99 47.09 4.09
CA LEU A 214 17.91 47.41 2.68
C LEU A 214 19.32 47.48 2.05
N PRO A 215 19.50 47.00 0.82
CA PRO A 215 20.77 47.18 0.10
C PRO A 215 21.12 48.65 -0.04
N SER A 216 22.22 49.09 0.58
CA SER A 216 22.60 50.50 0.66
C SER A 216 23.64 50.92 -0.38
N GLY A 217 24.05 49.97 -1.28
CA GLY A 217 25.03 50.25 -2.33
C GLY A 217 26.49 50.30 -1.85
N SER A 218 27.34 51.07 -2.53
CA SER A 218 28.75 51.20 -2.20
C SER A 218 29.21 52.68 -2.31
N ILE A 219 30.27 52.99 -1.56
CA ILE A 219 31.03 54.19 -1.71
C ILE A 219 32.18 53.94 -2.69
N GLU A 220 32.11 54.54 -3.86
CA GLU A 220 33.09 54.36 -4.94
C GLU A 220 34.23 55.40 -4.81
N GLY A 221 35.40 55.00 -4.35
CA GLY A 221 36.59 55.83 -4.34
C GLY A 221 37.54 55.49 -5.48
N ASN A 222 38.49 56.35 -5.79
CA ASN A 222 39.45 56.14 -6.90
C ASN A 222 40.36 54.93 -6.71
N THR A 223 40.52 54.44 -5.47
CA THR A 223 41.48 53.33 -5.15
C THR A 223 40.82 52.18 -4.35
N MET A 224 39.62 52.42 -3.80
CA MET A 224 38.91 51.47 -2.94
C MET A 224 37.40 51.68 -3.11
N GLU A 225 36.66 50.60 -3.13
CA GLU A 225 35.19 50.57 -3.06
C GLU A 225 34.79 49.97 -1.68
N LEU A 226 33.94 50.67 -0.97
CA LEU A 226 33.43 50.23 0.35
C LEU A 226 31.94 49.92 0.23
N THR A 227 31.56 48.67 0.40
CA THR A 227 30.15 48.27 0.47
C THR A 227 29.50 48.82 1.73
N LEU A 228 28.38 49.51 1.57
CA LEU A 228 27.55 49.99 2.68
C LEU A 228 26.59 48.92 3.09
N ARG A 229 26.50 48.62 4.38
CA ARG A 229 25.52 47.73 4.98
C ARG A 229 24.78 48.43 6.09
N THR A 230 23.45 48.57 5.95
CA THR A 230 22.57 49.16 6.97
C THR A 230 22.15 48.05 7.91
N MET A 231 22.57 48.12 9.17
CA MET A 231 22.25 47.17 10.23
C MET A 231 20.95 47.55 10.90
N GLY A 232 19.78 47.26 10.28
CA GLY A 232 18.47 47.63 10.79
C GLY A 232 17.62 46.46 11.29
N GLN A 233 18.13 45.22 11.23
CA GLN A 233 17.40 44.05 11.70
C GLN A 233 17.63 43.77 13.19
N MET A 234 16.56 43.35 13.87
CA MET A 234 16.59 42.91 15.26
C MET A 234 16.75 41.39 15.35
N HIS A 235 17.58 40.94 16.28
CA HIS A 235 17.95 39.50 16.41
C HIS A 235 17.55 38.89 17.76
N THR A 236 17.35 39.69 18.79
CA THR A 236 17.13 39.24 20.17
C THR A 236 15.79 39.76 20.73
N ALA A 237 15.19 38.96 21.64
CA ALA A 237 13.97 39.40 22.34
C ALA A 237 14.13 40.75 23.07
N THR A 238 15.34 41.06 23.54
CA THR A 238 15.63 42.35 24.20
C THR A 238 15.54 43.49 23.20
N GLU A 239 16.04 43.38 22.01
CA GLU A 239 15.93 44.40 20.95
C GLU A 239 14.48 44.59 20.54
N PHE A 240 13.70 43.53 20.37
CA PHE A 240 12.25 43.62 20.11
C PHE A 240 11.48 44.28 21.24
N ASN A 241 11.81 44.01 22.51
CA ASN A 241 11.19 44.68 23.66
C ASN A 241 11.46 46.18 23.68
N ASN A 242 12.58 46.62 23.16
CA ASN A 242 12.99 48.01 23.11
C ASN A 242 12.55 48.76 21.85
N VAL A 243 11.91 48.05 20.86
CA VAL A 243 11.42 48.71 19.65
C VAL A 243 10.45 49.82 19.97
N VAL A 244 10.61 50.98 19.33
CA VAL A 244 9.72 52.11 19.45
C VAL A 244 8.48 51.88 18.57
N ILE A 245 7.33 51.74 19.20
CA ILE A 245 6.06 51.55 18.50
C ILE A 245 5.50 52.90 18.03
N LYS A 246 5.50 53.89 18.90
CA LYS A 246 4.97 55.22 18.60
C LYS A 246 5.42 56.24 19.62
N GLU A 247 5.47 57.52 19.21
CA GLU A 247 5.55 58.66 20.13
C GLU A 247 4.17 59.27 20.32
N VAL A 248 3.73 59.38 21.58
CA VAL A 248 2.45 59.93 21.96
C VAL A 248 2.70 61.06 23.00
N ASN A 249 2.33 62.26 22.69
CA ASN A 249 2.50 63.46 23.58
C ASN A 249 3.94 63.67 24.08
N GLY A 250 4.95 63.41 23.24
CA GLY A 250 6.37 63.52 23.60
C GLY A 250 6.93 62.35 24.43
N GLN A 251 6.11 61.33 24.69
CA GLN A 251 6.52 60.08 25.34
C GLN A 251 6.75 58.98 24.30
N VAL A 252 7.94 58.40 24.30
CA VAL A 252 8.27 57.23 23.46
C VAL A 252 7.71 55.97 24.09
N ILE A 253 6.81 55.29 23.35
CA ILE A 253 6.20 54.06 23.79
C ILE A 253 6.91 52.89 23.10
N ARG A 254 7.41 51.96 23.90
CA ARG A 254 8.10 50.75 23.46
C ARG A 254 7.18 49.53 23.53
N LEU A 255 7.57 48.42 22.88
CA LEU A 255 6.84 47.17 22.99
C LEU A 255 6.74 46.71 24.46
N SER A 256 7.79 46.91 25.27
CA SER A 256 7.80 46.55 26.70
C SER A 256 6.72 47.26 27.53
N ASP A 257 6.21 48.42 27.09
CA ASP A 257 5.14 49.13 27.76
C ASP A 257 3.76 48.52 27.52
N ILE A 258 3.56 47.88 26.38
CA ILE A 258 2.27 47.37 25.92
C ILE A 258 2.22 45.84 25.80
N GLY A 259 3.32 45.16 26.01
CA GLY A 259 3.44 43.74 25.92
C GLY A 259 4.86 43.26 26.20
N TYR A 260 5.21 42.13 25.66
CA TYR A 260 6.61 41.62 25.69
C TYR A 260 6.91 40.70 24.53
N ALA A 261 8.17 40.68 24.13
CA ALA A 261 8.71 39.73 23.15
C ALA A 261 9.45 38.58 23.84
N GLU A 262 9.26 37.38 23.38
CA GLU A 262 10.05 36.21 23.79
C GLU A 262 10.40 35.33 22.60
N LEU A 263 11.54 34.64 22.68
CA LEU A 263 11.93 33.61 21.74
C LEU A 263 11.19 32.33 22.12
N GLY A 264 10.26 31.87 21.27
CA GLY A 264 9.40 30.74 21.56
C GLY A 264 9.12 29.88 20.33
N ALA A 265 8.23 28.89 20.46
CA ALA A 265 7.83 28.02 19.34
C ALA A 265 6.80 28.72 18.44
N ALA A 266 6.96 28.59 17.13
CA ALA A 266 5.97 29.04 16.15
C ALA A 266 4.66 28.27 16.29
N ASP A 267 4.72 26.94 16.45
CA ASP A 267 3.58 26.09 16.76
C ASP A 267 3.63 25.59 18.21
N ILE A 268 2.67 26.02 19.01
CA ILE A 268 2.52 25.63 20.42
C ILE A 268 1.51 24.48 20.61
N LYS A 269 0.77 24.11 19.55
CA LYS A 269 -0.33 23.12 19.59
C LYS A 269 0.06 21.77 18.99
N SER A 270 1.31 21.41 19.04
CA SER A 270 1.82 20.08 18.66
C SER A 270 2.72 19.53 19.76
N TYR A 271 2.78 18.21 19.85
CA TYR A 271 3.57 17.52 20.86
C TYR A 271 3.88 16.11 20.40
N MET A 272 5.09 15.63 20.67
CA MET A 272 5.53 14.28 20.39
C MET A 272 6.42 13.75 21.50
N LYS A 273 6.20 12.47 21.90
CA LYS A 273 7.05 11.77 22.86
C LYS A 273 7.18 10.29 22.48
N MET A 274 8.22 9.66 22.97
CA MET A 274 8.41 8.22 22.86
C MET A 274 8.88 7.66 24.21
N ASN A 275 8.26 6.56 24.65
CA ASN A 275 8.54 5.92 25.93
C ASN A 275 8.55 6.92 27.11
N GLY A 276 7.59 7.84 27.11
CA GLY A 276 7.45 8.88 28.16
C GLY A 276 8.36 10.10 28.01
N VAL A 277 9.38 10.10 27.15
CA VAL A 277 10.33 11.20 26.97
C VAL A 277 9.93 12.06 25.75
N PRO A 278 9.87 13.40 25.88
CA PRO A 278 9.65 14.28 24.75
C PRO A 278 10.71 14.07 23.66
N MET A 279 10.28 14.12 22.39
CA MET A 279 11.16 13.83 21.26
C MET A 279 10.86 14.68 20.03
N VAL A 280 11.85 14.70 19.14
CA VAL A 280 11.72 15.16 17.75
C VAL A 280 12.08 13.98 16.85
N GLY A 281 11.21 13.68 15.87
CA GLY A 281 11.41 12.55 14.96
C GLY A 281 11.90 13.00 13.59
N VAL A 282 13.12 12.59 13.22
CA VAL A 282 13.67 12.81 11.87
C VAL A 282 13.29 11.64 10.99
N VAL A 283 12.52 11.90 9.95
CA VAL A 283 11.87 10.88 9.12
C VAL A 283 12.48 10.88 7.73
N VAL A 284 12.94 9.72 7.29
CA VAL A 284 13.58 9.54 5.98
C VAL A 284 12.57 9.03 4.96
N ILE A 285 12.48 9.72 3.83
CA ILE A 285 11.58 9.43 2.72
C ILE A 285 12.43 9.07 1.50
N PRO A 286 12.26 7.86 0.91
CA PRO A 286 13.05 7.39 -0.23
C PRO A 286 12.62 8.05 -1.53
N GLN A 287 13.49 8.00 -2.55
CA GLN A 287 13.11 8.29 -3.93
C GLN A 287 12.26 7.14 -4.52
N PRO A 288 11.40 7.43 -5.51
CA PRO A 288 10.69 6.38 -6.24
C PRO A 288 11.65 5.36 -6.83
N GLY A 289 11.37 4.09 -6.61
CA GLY A 289 12.21 3.01 -7.14
C GLY A 289 13.48 2.69 -6.36
N ALA A 290 13.78 3.42 -5.29
CA ALA A 290 14.97 3.22 -4.47
C ALA A 290 14.99 1.90 -3.70
N ASN A 291 16.19 1.46 -3.31
CA ASN A 291 16.38 0.32 -2.42
C ASN A 291 16.21 0.75 -0.96
N HIS A 292 15.09 0.41 -0.33
CA HIS A 292 14.78 0.82 1.03
C HIS A 292 15.76 0.26 2.07
N ILE A 293 16.33 -0.94 1.81
CA ILE A 293 17.28 -1.59 2.70
C ILE A 293 18.61 -0.85 2.69
N GLU A 294 19.14 -0.51 1.51
CA GLU A 294 20.40 0.22 1.37
C GLU A 294 20.32 1.61 2.01
N ILE A 295 19.19 2.31 1.81
CA ILE A 295 18.98 3.62 2.46
C ILE A 295 19.01 3.46 3.98
N ALA A 296 18.29 2.46 4.55
CA ALA A 296 18.30 2.25 6.01
C ALA A 296 19.69 1.93 6.55
N ASP A 297 20.45 1.08 5.86
CA ASP A 297 21.82 0.75 6.24
C ASP A 297 22.74 1.99 6.21
N ALA A 298 22.61 2.82 5.18
CA ALA A 298 23.33 4.08 5.10
C ALA A 298 22.92 5.07 6.21
N VAL A 299 21.63 5.08 6.59
CA VAL A 299 21.16 5.89 7.74
C VAL A 299 21.75 5.38 9.04
N TYR A 300 21.75 4.06 9.29
CA TYR A 300 22.38 3.49 10.49
C TYR A 300 23.87 3.84 10.59
N GLU A 301 24.61 3.66 9.51
CA GLU A 301 26.03 4.01 9.47
C GLU A 301 26.24 5.50 9.73
N ARG A 302 25.46 6.37 9.07
CA ARG A 302 25.57 7.82 9.26
C ARG A 302 25.23 8.25 10.69
N MET A 303 24.21 7.65 11.31
CA MET A 303 23.82 7.93 12.70
C MET A 303 24.90 7.51 13.69
N GLU A 304 25.57 6.36 13.50
CA GLU A 304 26.68 5.94 14.34
C GLU A 304 27.90 6.86 14.21
N GLN A 305 28.12 7.42 13.00
CA GLN A 305 29.15 8.45 12.80
C GLN A 305 28.80 9.74 13.55
N MET A 306 27.54 10.23 13.39
CA MET A 306 27.07 11.46 14.04
C MET A 306 26.99 11.38 15.55
N LYS A 307 26.88 10.18 16.14
CA LYS A 307 26.85 9.99 17.59
C LYS A 307 28.09 10.61 18.31
N LYS A 308 29.19 10.73 17.59
CA LYS A 308 30.39 11.36 18.11
C LYS A 308 30.34 12.88 18.11
N ASP A 309 29.54 13.45 17.24
CA ASP A 309 29.41 14.90 17.03
C ASP A 309 28.22 15.49 17.79
N LEU A 310 27.27 14.64 18.24
CA LEU A 310 26.12 15.07 19.04
C LEU A 310 26.53 15.32 20.51
N PRO A 311 25.86 16.27 21.18
CA PRO A 311 26.07 16.51 22.62
C PRO A 311 25.77 15.24 23.44
N GLU A 312 26.53 14.99 24.51
CA GLU A 312 26.40 13.80 25.35
C GLU A 312 25.02 13.61 26.01
N ASP A 313 24.27 14.70 26.18
CA ASP A 313 22.92 14.71 26.75
C ASP A 313 21.83 14.40 25.72
N VAL A 314 22.19 14.27 24.42
CA VAL A 314 21.27 13.95 23.34
C VAL A 314 21.42 12.48 22.97
N SER A 315 20.33 11.73 23.09
CA SER A 315 20.26 10.35 22.68
C SER A 315 19.42 10.21 21.40
N PHE A 316 19.74 9.21 20.59
CA PHE A 316 18.88 8.82 19.48
C PHE A 316 18.49 7.34 19.55
N SER A 317 17.32 7.05 19.03
CA SER A 317 16.76 5.71 18.89
C SER A 317 15.89 5.67 17.65
N TYR A 318 15.36 4.50 17.31
CA TYR A 318 14.51 4.34 16.14
C TYR A 318 13.06 4.19 16.60
N GLY A 319 12.18 5.13 16.20
CA GLY A 319 10.77 5.12 16.58
C GLY A 319 9.95 4.12 15.76
N PHE A 320 10.30 3.97 14.49
CA PHE A 320 9.85 2.89 13.62
C PHE A 320 10.87 2.64 12.51
N ASP A 321 10.88 1.40 12.03
CA ASP A 321 11.69 0.95 10.91
C ASP A 321 10.91 -0.08 10.09
N ASN A 322 10.41 0.34 8.94
CA ASN A 322 9.65 -0.52 8.05
C ASN A 322 10.56 -1.52 7.31
N THR A 323 11.88 -1.27 7.27
CA THR A 323 12.82 -2.17 6.59
C THR A 323 13.07 -3.46 7.36
N LYS A 324 12.84 -3.48 8.69
CA LYS A 324 12.88 -4.71 9.50
C LYS A 324 11.87 -5.73 8.96
N PHE A 325 10.62 -5.30 8.74
CA PHE A 325 9.57 -6.15 8.16
C PHE A 325 9.94 -6.63 6.74
N ILE A 326 10.50 -5.75 5.89
CA ILE A 326 10.92 -6.11 4.54
C ILE A 326 12.00 -7.19 4.57
N ARG A 327 13.04 -7.00 5.40
CA ARG A 327 14.13 -7.98 5.58
C ARG A 327 13.61 -9.32 6.07
N ALA A 328 12.81 -9.31 7.12
CA ALA A 328 12.25 -10.52 7.71
C ALA A 328 11.33 -11.24 6.71
N SER A 329 10.44 -10.52 6.01
CA SER A 329 9.55 -11.12 4.99
C SER A 329 10.33 -11.75 3.85
N ILE A 330 11.37 -11.11 3.33
CA ILE A 330 12.21 -11.67 2.25
C ILE A 330 12.98 -12.89 2.75
N ALA A 331 13.57 -12.83 3.94
CA ALA A 331 14.31 -13.96 4.52
C ALA A 331 13.40 -15.18 4.76
N GLU A 332 12.16 -14.97 5.21
CA GLU A 332 11.18 -16.05 5.38
C GLU A 332 10.75 -16.66 4.03
N VAL A 333 10.64 -15.83 2.99
CA VAL A 333 10.34 -16.34 1.64
C VAL A 333 11.55 -17.10 1.06
N GLU A 334 12.77 -16.63 1.26
CA GLU A 334 13.98 -17.35 0.87
C GLU A 334 14.07 -18.72 1.57
N SER A 335 13.80 -18.78 2.88
CA SER A 335 13.71 -20.05 3.61
C SER A 335 12.66 -20.99 3.00
N THR A 336 11.49 -20.43 2.65
CA THR A 336 10.41 -21.17 1.98
C THR A 336 10.86 -21.74 0.62
N VAL A 337 11.68 -21.01 -0.16
CA VAL A 337 12.25 -21.52 -1.44
C VAL A 337 13.15 -22.74 -1.18
N TYR A 338 14.03 -22.68 -0.18
CA TYR A 338 14.92 -23.81 0.17
C TYR A 338 14.12 -25.02 0.66
N GLU A 339 13.13 -24.83 1.51
CA GLU A 339 12.26 -25.91 2.00
C GLU A 339 11.50 -26.57 0.85
N ALA A 340 10.86 -25.77 -0.02
CA ALA A 340 10.16 -26.23 -1.20
C ALA A 340 11.09 -27.03 -2.12
N PHE A 341 12.30 -26.52 -2.37
CA PHE A 341 13.29 -27.18 -3.22
C PHE A 341 13.69 -28.55 -2.67
N ILE A 342 13.96 -28.65 -1.35
CA ILE A 342 14.31 -29.92 -0.68
C ILE A 342 13.15 -30.93 -0.80
N LEU A 343 11.91 -30.48 -0.51
CA LEU A 343 10.73 -31.35 -0.59
C LEU A 343 10.50 -31.88 -2.00
N VAL A 344 10.66 -31.02 -3.01
CA VAL A 344 10.55 -31.41 -4.41
C VAL A 344 11.61 -32.45 -4.79
N ILE A 345 12.87 -32.27 -4.37
CA ILE A 345 13.93 -33.27 -4.60
C ILE A 345 13.58 -34.63 -3.97
N ILE A 346 13.11 -34.61 -2.73
CA ILE A 346 12.71 -35.85 -2.00
C ILE A 346 11.62 -36.57 -2.76
N ILE A 347 10.60 -35.88 -3.24
CA ILE A 347 9.50 -36.49 -4.01
C ILE A 347 9.97 -37.05 -5.34
N ILE A 348 10.74 -36.30 -6.11
CA ILE A 348 11.27 -36.75 -7.39
C ILE A 348 12.12 -38.02 -7.17
N PHE A 349 12.96 -38.02 -6.13
CA PHE A 349 13.77 -39.22 -5.80
C PHE A 349 12.91 -40.41 -5.39
N LEU A 350 11.84 -40.23 -4.64
CA LEU A 350 10.93 -41.26 -4.19
C LEU A 350 10.22 -41.93 -5.40
N PHE A 351 9.83 -41.14 -6.40
CA PHE A 351 9.19 -41.66 -7.62
C PHE A 351 10.17 -42.24 -8.64
N LEU A 352 11.30 -41.54 -8.90
CA LEU A 352 12.31 -42.01 -9.90
C LEU A 352 13.24 -43.07 -9.35
N ARG A 353 13.50 -43.08 -8.03
CA ARG A 353 14.25 -44.12 -7.29
C ARG A 353 15.71 -44.34 -7.75
N ASP A 354 16.23 -43.41 -8.56
CA ASP A 354 17.62 -43.33 -8.97
C ASP A 354 18.12 -41.87 -8.83
N TRP A 355 19.23 -41.67 -8.11
CA TRP A 355 19.77 -40.35 -7.86
C TRP A 355 20.25 -39.62 -9.13
N ARG A 356 20.71 -40.38 -10.14
CA ARG A 356 21.17 -39.82 -11.43
C ARG A 356 20.01 -39.26 -12.25
N VAL A 357 18.91 -40.01 -12.26
CA VAL A 357 17.66 -39.56 -12.91
C VAL A 357 17.07 -38.36 -12.19
N THR A 358 17.13 -38.36 -10.85
CA THR A 358 16.63 -37.23 -10.00
C THR A 358 17.46 -35.97 -10.19
N LEU A 359 18.78 -36.07 -10.28
CA LEU A 359 19.66 -34.89 -10.38
C LEU A 359 19.39 -34.04 -11.63
N ILE A 360 18.92 -34.65 -12.74
CA ILE A 360 18.68 -33.94 -13.99
C ILE A 360 17.56 -32.88 -13.84
N PRO A 361 16.34 -33.23 -13.41
CA PRO A 361 15.31 -32.21 -13.15
C PRO A 361 15.70 -31.23 -12.04
N CYS A 362 16.43 -31.70 -11.02
CA CYS A 362 16.83 -30.82 -9.88
C CYS A 362 17.77 -29.68 -10.29
N ILE A 363 18.60 -29.89 -11.36
CA ILE A 363 19.46 -28.80 -11.87
C ILE A 363 18.65 -27.74 -12.62
N VAL A 364 17.54 -28.11 -13.23
CA VAL A 364 16.69 -27.18 -14.00
C VAL A 364 16.00 -26.16 -13.10
N ILE A 365 15.68 -26.52 -11.85
CA ILE A 365 15.03 -25.62 -10.91
C ILE A 365 15.87 -24.35 -10.67
N PRO A 366 17.11 -24.42 -10.15
CA PRO A 366 17.93 -23.21 -9.94
C PRO A 366 18.21 -22.44 -11.23
N VAL A 367 18.36 -23.11 -12.37
CA VAL A 367 18.53 -22.44 -13.66
C VAL A 367 17.33 -21.54 -13.98
N SER A 368 16.12 -22.07 -13.78
CA SER A 368 14.89 -21.34 -14.08
C SER A 368 14.63 -20.21 -13.09
N LEU A 369 14.86 -20.45 -11.79
CA LEU A 369 14.65 -19.44 -10.74
C LEU A 369 15.65 -18.30 -10.83
N ILE A 370 16.93 -18.60 -11.02
CA ILE A 370 17.96 -17.57 -11.20
C ILE A 370 17.74 -16.83 -12.52
N GLY A 371 17.36 -17.53 -13.58
CA GLY A 371 17.03 -16.90 -14.86
C GLY A 371 15.83 -15.95 -14.80
N ALA A 372 14.88 -16.16 -13.87
CA ALA A 372 13.75 -15.27 -13.68
C ALA A 372 14.20 -13.85 -13.21
N PHE A 373 15.29 -13.72 -12.45
CA PHE A 373 15.84 -12.42 -12.07
C PHE A 373 16.33 -11.61 -13.29
N PHE A 374 16.81 -12.29 -14.34
CA PHE A 374 17.13 -11.63 -15.61
C PHE A 374 15.88 -11.06 -16.28
N VAL A 375 14.77 -11.81 -16.27
CA VAL A 375 13.49 -11.33 -16.80
C VAL A 375 13.01 -10.11 -16.01
N MET A 376 13.13 -10.14 -14.68
CA MET A 376 12.80 -9.00 -13.81
C MET A 376 13.66 -7.77 -14.16
N TYR A 377 14.96 -7.95 -14.34
CA TYR A 377 15.88 -6.87 -14.67
C TYR A 377 15.53 -6.21 -16.01
N VAL A 378 15.28 -7.00 -17.05
CA VAL A 378 14.90 -6.49 -18.38
C VAL A 378 13.55 -5.76 -18.35
N ALA A 379 12.62 -6.23 -17.50
CA ALA A 379 11.29 -5.64 -17.35
C ALA A 379 11.27 -4.40 -16.42
N GLY A 380 12.40 -4.06 -15.76
CA GLY A 380 12.49 -2.94 -14.82
C GLY A 380 11.72 -3.16 -13.50
N PHE A 381 11.61 -4.41 -13.07
CA PHE A 381 10.92 -4.80 -11.84
C PHE A 381 11.84 -4.75 -10.61
N SER A 382 11.28 -5.04 -9.43
CA SER A 382 12.02 -5.06 -8.16
C SER A 382 11.95 -6.42 -7.47
N ILE A 383 12.90 -6.70 -6.58
CA ILE A 383 12.77 -7.78 -5.60
C ILE A 383 11.81 -7.29 -4.52
N ASN A 384 10.68 -7.98 -4.39
CA ASN A 384 9.66 -7.65 -3.40
C ASN A 384 8.92 -8.93 -2.96
N VAL A 385 8.06 -8.80 -1.95
CA VAL A 385 7.35 -9.96 -1.40
C VAL A 385 6.59 -10.73 -2.48
N LEU A 386 5.94 -10.03 -3.45
CA LEU A 386 5.18 -10.69 -4.51
C LEU A 386 6.04 -11.37 -5.57
N THR A 387 7.13 -10.73 -6.00
CA THR A 387 8.05 -11.34 -6.97
C THR A 387 8.77 -12.55 -6.37
N MET A 388 9.12 -12.48 -5.08
CA MET A 388 9.69 -13.62 -4.36
C MET A 388 8.66 -14.74 -4.15
N LEU A 389 7.39 -14.39 -3.88
CA LEU A 389 6.30 -15.35 -3.83
C LEU A 389 6.12 -16.08 -5.18
N ALA A 390 6.24 -15.35 -6.29
CA ALA A 390 6.24 -15.93 -7.65
C ALA A 390 7.41 -16.91 -7.85
N VAL A 391 8.58 -16.62 -7.29
CA VAL A 391 9.74 -17.51 -7.31
C VAL A 391 9.46 -18.81 -6.52
N VAL A 392 8.89 -18.71 -5.29
CA VAL A 392 8.49 -19.92 -4.50
C VAL A 392 7.52 -20.81 -5.29
N LEU A 393 6.47 -20.20 -5.84
CA LEU A 393 5.49 -20.91 -6.65
C LEU A 393 6.12 -21.58 -7.86
N SER A 394 7.09 -20.91 -8.47
CA SER A 394 7.79 -21.44 -9.64
C SER A 394 8.60 -22.71 -9.33
N VAL A 395 9.05 -22.94 -8.08
CA VAL A 395 9.78 -24.17 -7.70
C VAL A 395 9.01 -25.42 -8.07
N GLY A 396 7.71 -25.47 -7.77
CA GLY A 396 6.86 -26.62 -8.11
C GLY A 396 6.46 -26.70 -9.58
N LEU A 397 6.40 -25.51 -10.26
CA LEU A 397 5.95 -25.44 -11.67
C LEU A 397 7.03 -25.80 -12.68
N VAL A 398 8.26 -25.32 -12.44
CA VAL A 398 9.35 -25.39 -13.42
C VAL A 398 9.96 -26.79 -13.54
N VAL A 399 9.79 -27.63 -12.54
CA VAL A 399 10.39 -28.97 -12.56
C VAL A 399 9.64 -29.98 -13.45
N ASP A 400 8.36 -29.72 -13.67
CA ASP A 400 7.43 -30.68 -14.30
C ASP A 400 7.84 -31.09 -15.72
N ASP A 401 8.22 -30.13 -16.58
CA ASP A 401 8.61 -30.38 -17.94
C ASP A 401 9.92 -31.20 -18.00
N ALA A 402 10.87 -30.88 -17.12
CA ALA A 402 12.12 -31.64 -17.00
C ALA A 402 11.90 -33.09 -16.49
N ILE A 403 10.94 -33.27 -15.56
CA ILE A 403 10.54 -34.59 -15.06
C ILE A 403 10.01 -35.46 -16.21
N VAL A 404 8.99 -34.95 -16.94
CA VAL A 404 8.34 -35.69 -18.02
C VAL A 404 9.36 -36.03 -19.14
N MET A 405 10.24 -35.09 -19.47
CA MET A 405 11.32 -35.31 -20.45
C MET A 405 12.28 -36.38 -19.97
N THR A 406 12.76 -36.30 -18.75
CA THR A 406 13.73 -37.26 -18.20
C THR A 406 13.13 -38.66 -18.08
N GLU A 407 11.88 -38.76 -17.61
CA GLU A 407 11.18 -40.06 -17.48
C GLU A 407 10.98 -40.72 -18.82
N ASN A 408 10.53 -40.01 -19.85
CA ASN A 408 10.29 -40.57 -21.18
C ASN A 408 11.59 -41.10 -21.82
N ILE A 409 12.69 -40.39 -21.64
CA ILE A 409 14.02 -40.86 -22.11
C ILE A 409 14.47 -42.07 -21.28
N TYR A 410 14.30 -42.06 -19.96
CA TYR A 410 14.72 -43.13 -19.06
C TYR A 410 13.99 -44.44 -19.32
N ILE A 411 12.67 -44.44 -19.54
CA ILE A 411 11.86 -45.61 -19.87
C ILE A 411 12.40 -46.30 -21.16
N ARG A 412 12.85 -45.53 -22.16
CA ARG A 412 13.41 -46.05 -23.40
C ARG A 412 14.78 -46.69 -23.20
N ILE A 413 15.62 -46.09 -22.34
CA ILE A 413 16.93 -46.68 -21.96
C ILE A 413 16.72 -47.98 -21.19
N GLU A 414 15.74 -48.04 -20.28
CA GLU A 414 15.40 -49.31 -19.58
C GLU A 414 14.91 -50.41 -20.52
N ARG A 415 14.25 -50.05 -21.63
CA ARG A 415 13.85 -50.99 -22.69
C ARG A 415 15.01 -51.45 -23.60
N GLY A 416 16.26 -51.02 -23.30
CA GLY A 416 17.46 -51.46 -23.99
C GLY A 416 17.90 -50.52 -25.14
N MET A 417 17.27 -49.37 -25.36
CA MET A 417 17.69 -48.41 -26.39
C MET A 417 18.98 -47.70 -25.95
N LYS A 418 19.89 -47.43 -26.90
CA LYS A 418 21.10 -46.64 -26.59
C LYS A 418 20.75 -45.25 -26.10
N PRO A 419 21.44 -44.69 -25.07
CA PRO A 419 21.10 -43.39 -24.49
C PRO A 419 20.97 -42.25 -25.51
N PHE A 420 21.80 -42.23 -26.54
CA PHE A 420 21.77 -41.22 -27.61
C PHE A 420 20.48 -41.30 -28.44
N ASP A 421 20.10 -42.50 -28.89
CA ASP A 421 18.90 -42.70 -29.68
C ASP A 421 17.63 -42.54 -28.84
N ALA A 422 17.66 -43.04 -27.60
CA ALA A 422 16.59 -42.83 -26.61
C ALA A 422 16.35 -41.35 -26.32
N GLY A 423 17.42 -40.54 -26.26
CA GLY A 423 17.31 -39.09 -26.10
C GLY A 423 16.62 -38.42 -27.28
N ILE A 424 16.98 -38.74 -28.51
CA ILE A 424 16.39 -38.15 -29.72
C ILE A 424 14.92 -38.55 -29.86
N GLU A 425 14.60 -39.83 -29.76
CA GLU A 425 13.22 -40.33 -29.93
C GLU A 425 12.34 -39.93 -28.76
N GLY A 426 12.84 -40.02 -27.52
CA GLY A 426 12.10 -39.61 -26.33
C GLY A 426 11.78 -38.14 -26.32
N ALA A 427 12.74 -37.27 -26.68
CA ALA A 427 12.50 -35.86 -26.78
C ALA A 427 11.54 -35.48 -27.91
N LYS A 428 11.61 -36.16 -29.06
CA LYS A 428 10.72 -35.91 -30.20
C LYS A 428 9.25 -36.20 -29.88
N GLU A 429 8.96 -37.24 -29.13
CA GLU A 429 7.60 -37.69 -28.78
C GLU A 429 6.86 -36.67 -27.91
N ILE A 430 7.56 -36.08 -26.94
CA ILE A 430 6.92 -35.15 -25.99
C ILE A 430 7.18 -33.67 -26.29
N PHE A 431 7.92 -33.35 -27.37
CA PHE A 431 8.29 -31.98 -27.73
C PHE A 431 7.10 -31.02 -27.82
N PHE A 432 6.06 -31.42 -28.58
CA PHE A 432 4.87 -30.61 -28.74
C PHE A 432 4.05 -30.56 -27.43
N ALA A 433 4.00 -31.65 -26.66
CA ALA A 433 3.30 -31.64 -25.36
C ALA A 433 3.92 -30.64 -24.39
N VAL A 434 5.25 -30.57 -24.30
CA VAL A 434 5.97 -29.61 -23.45
C VAL A 434 5.72 -28.15 -23.89
N ILE A 435 5.83 -27.87 -25.20
CA ILE A 435 5.53 -26.51 -25.72
C ILE A 435 4.09 -26.13 -25.40
N SER A 436 3.16 -27.02 -25.56
CA SER A 436 1.74 -26.78 -25.33
C SER A 436 1.41 -26.51 -23.90
N THR A 437 1.95 -27.29 -22.95
CA THR A 437 1.78 -27.04 -21.51
C THR A 437 2.39 -25.72 -21.10
N THR A 438 3.54 -25.35 -21.67
CA THR A 438 4.21 -24.08 -21.43
C THR A 438 3.36 -22.90 -21.92
N ILE A 439 2.88 -22.93 -23.17
CA ILE A 439 2.03 -21.88 -23.75
C ILE A 439 0.74 -21.75 -22.94
N THR A 440 0.11 -22.85 -22.55
CA THR A 440 -1.10 -22.83 -21.73
C THR A 440 -0.86 -22.20 -20.37
N LEU A 441 0.24 -22.52 -19.69
CA LEU A 441 0.60 -21.89 -18.41
C LEU A 441 0.86 -20.40 -18.57
N VAL A 442 1.64 -19.98 -19.56
CA VAL A 442 1.91 -18.55 -19.82
C VAL A 442 0.61 -17.79 -20.13
N ALA A 443 -0.29 -18.41 -20.91
CA ALA A 443 -1.56 -17.81 -21.27
C ALA A 443 -2.50 -17.58 -20.08
N VAL A 444 -2.38 -18.31 -18.98
CA VAL A 444 -3.12 -18.05 -17.73
C VAL A 444 -2.71 -16.74 -17.09
N PHE A 445 -1.42 -16.39 -17.18
CA PHE A 445 -0.89 -15.18 -16.56
C PHE A 445 -1.05 -13.94 -17.45
N LEU A 446 -1.23 -14.13 -18.76
CA LEU A 446 -1.38 -13.02 -19.71
C LEU A 446 -2.57 -12.07 -19.39
N PRO A 447 -3.77 -12.55 -19.03
CA PRO A 447 -4.90 -11.67 -18.66
C PRO A 447 -4.61 -10.77 -17.46
N ILE A 448 -3.78 -11.22 -16.50
CA ILE A 448 -3.42 -10.42 -15.32
C ILE A 448 -2.60 -9.18 -15.74
N VAL A 449 -1.84 -9.26 -16.82
CA VAL A 449 -1.06 -8.12 -17.35
C VAL A 449 -1.97 -7.00 -17.85
N PHE A 450 -3.18 -7.33 -18.30
CA PHE A 450 -4.19 -6.37 -18.81
C PHE A 450 -5.15 -5.88 -17.73
N MET A 451 -4.99 -6.33 -16.48
CA MET A 451 -5.79 -5.82 -15.37
C MET A 451 -5.43 -4.36 -15.08
N GLU A 452 -6.45 -3.56 -14.85
CA GLU A 452 -6.31 -2.18 -14.42
C GLU A 452 -6.35 -2.05 -12.88
N GLY A 453 -5.99 -0.88 -12.38
CA GLY A 453 -6.03 -0.57 -10.96
C GLY A 453 -4.86 -1.14 -10.15
N THR A 454 -4.94 -0.99 -8.83
CA THR A 454 -3.90 -1.38 -7.86
C THR A 454 -3.56 -2.87 -7.95
N SER A 455 -4.59 -3.74 -8.03
CA SER A 455 -4.39 -5.19 -8.14
C SER A 455 -3.68 -5.60 -9.42
N GLY A 456 -4.00 -4.95 -10.55
CA GLY A 456 -3.34 -5.23 -11.82
C GLY A 456 -1.84 -4.94 -11.77
N ARG A 457 -1.44 -3.81 -11.20
CA ARG A 457 -0.01 -3.47 -11.04
C ARG A 457 0.72 -4.40 -10.08
N LEU A 458 0.14 -4.70 -8.92
CA LEU A 458 0.72 -5.62 -7.94
C LEU A 458 1.06 -6.97 -8.57
N PHE A 459 0.11 -7.55 -9.30
CA PHE A 459 0.29 -8.89 -9.83
C PHE A 459 0.89 -8.96 -11.24
N ARG A 460 1.10 -7.82 -11.88
CA ARG A 460 1.82 -7.75 -13.15
C ARG A 460 3.25 -8.28 -13.01
N GLU A 461 4.01 -7.79 -12.02
CA GLU A 461 5.37 -8.27 -11.77
C GLU A 461 5.38 -9.76 -11.43
N PHE A 462 4.49 -10.20 -10.54
CA PHE A 462 4.28 -11.60 -10.21
C PHE A 462 4.05 -12.47 -11.45
N SER A 463 3.14 -12.05 -12.33
CA SER A 463 2.79 -12.80 -13.54
C SER A 463 3.95 -12.92 -14.53
N PHE A 464 4.71 -11.85 -14.71
CA PHE A 464 5.91 -11.89 -15.56
C PHE A 464 7.01 -12.79 -14.98
N VAL A 465 7.20 -12.82 -13.67
CA VAL A 465 8.18 -13.68 -13.00
C VAL A 465 7.82 -15.14 -13.17
N VAL A 466 6.56 -15.51 -12.93
CA VAL A 466 6.11 -16.91 -13.12
C VAL A 466 6.19 -17.31 -14.59
N ALA A 467 5.67 -16.49 -15.51
CA ALA A 467 5.72 -16.76 -16.95
C ALA A 467 7.17 -16.88 -17.46
N GLY A 468 8.05 -15.99 -17.02
CA GLY A 468 9.47 -16.01 -17.34
C GLY A 468 10.18 -17.27 -16.83
N SER A 469 9.93 -17.65 -15.57
CA SER A 469 10.47 -18.87 -14.97
C SER A 469 10.05 -20.12 -15.75
N VAL A 470 8.75 -20.20 -16.12
CA VAL A 470 8.19 -21.33 -16.89
C VAL A 470 8.79 -21.38 -18.31
N LEU A 471 8.95 -20.25 -19.00
CA LEU A 471 9.58 -20.19 -20.33
C LEU A 471 11.04 -20.65 -20.29
N ILE A 472 11.81 -20.18 -19.30
CA ILE A 472 13.21 -20.60 -19.13
C ILE A 472 13.30 -22.07 -18.77
N SER A 473 12.39 -22.57 -17.92
CA SER A 473 12.30 -23.99 -17.57
C SER A 473 12.04 -24.87 -18.81
N SER A 474 11.04 -24.50 -19.61
CA SER A 474 10.72 -25.21 -20.82
C SER A 474 11.89 -25.23 -21.81
N PHE A 475 12.57 -24.09 -21.95
CA PHE A 475 13.79 -24.02 -22.76
C PHE A 475 14.88 -24.97 -22.22
N ALA A 476 15.13 -24.99 -20.91
CA ALA A 476 16.08 -25.90 -20.28
C ALA A 476 15.63 -27.36 -20.39
N ALA A 477 14.34 -27.65 -20.24
CA ALA A 477 13.75 -28.98 -20.39
C ALA A 477 13.88 -29.52 -21.83
N LEU A 478 13.80 -28.65 -22.84
CA LEU A 478 13.93 -29.00 -24.25
C LEU A 478 15.39 -29.05 -24.75
N THR A 479 16.32 -28.41 -24.04
CA THR A 479 17.73 -28.33 -24.48
C THR A 479 18.69 -29.05 -23.53
N PHE A 480 18.78 -28.62 -22.31
CA PHE A 480 19.74 -29.07 -21.30
C PHE A 480 19.39 -30.47 -20.76
N THR A 481 18.08 -30.69 -20.44
CA THR A 481 17.62 -31.98 -19.90
C THR A 481 17.88 -33.16 -20.81
N PRO A 482 17.52 -33.17 -22.14
CA PRO A 482 17.81 -34.27 -23.03
C PRO A 482 19.32 -34.52 -23.20
N MET A 483 20.11 -33.46 -23.25
CA MET A 483 21.56 -33.52 -23.33
C MET A 483 22.16 -34.23 -22.10
N LEU A 484 21.76 -33.80 -20.88
CA LEU A 484 22.20 -34.42 -19.62
C LEU A 484 21.74 -35.88 -19.52
N ALA A 485 20.49 -36.18 -19.90
CA ALA A 485 19.95 -37.54 -19.88
C ALA A 485 20.78 -38.50 -20.73
N THR A 486 21.17 -38.09 -21.95
CA THR A 486 22.02 -38.90 -22.82
C THR A 486 23.43 -39.13 -22.28
N LYS A 487 23.93 -38.26 -21.41
CA LYS A 487 25.30 -38.33 -20.84
C LYS A 487 25.33 -39.03 -19.48
N MET A 488 24.30 -38.89 -18.65
CA MET A 488 24.29 -39.36 -17.26
C MET A 488 23.56 -40.69 -17.08
N LEU A 489 22.55 -41.00 -17.95
CA LEU A 489 21.74 -42.18 -17.80
C LEU A 489 22.38 -43.35 -18.51
N VAL A 490 22.39 -44.52 -17.86
CA VAL A 490 22.97 -45.75 -18.37
C VAL A 490 22.01 -46.90 -18.08
N HIS A 491 21.87 -47.84 -19.04
CA HIS A 491 21.11 -49.06 -18.80
C HIS A 491 21.75 -49.89 -17.68
N ARG A 492 20.96 -50.30 -16.67
CA ARG A 492 21.40 -51.12 -15.54
C ARG A 492 20.73 -52.48 -15.58
N GLU A 493 21.50 -53.53 -15.71
CA GLU A 493 21.01 -54.92 -15.65
C GLU A 493 20.46 -55.28 -14.24
N LYS A 494 20.98 -54.67 -13.17
CA LYS A 494 20.52 -54.90 -11.79
C LYS A 494 19.94 -53.63 -11.18
N GLN A 495 18.67 -53.68 -10.90
CA GLN A 495 17.96 -52.60 -10.21
C GLN A 495 18.42 -52.40 -8.76
N SER A 496 18.42 -51.17 -8.22
CA SER A 496 18.85 -50.87 -6.87
C SER A 496 17.98 -51.58 -5.83
N TRP A 497 18.51 -51.79 -4.60
CA TRP A 497 17.77 -52.38 -3.49
C TRP A 497 16.49 -51.59 -3.17
N PHE A 498 16.59 -50.28 -3.20
CA PHE A 498 15.45 -49.38 -2.94
C PHE A 498 14.37 -49.50 -4.02
N TYR A 499 14.73 -49.63 -5.28
CA TYR A 499 13.80 -49.85 -6.39
C TYR A 499 13.02 -51.16 -6.17
N ARG A 500 13.71 -52.25 -5.88
CA ARG A 500 13.07 -53.57 -5.68
C ARG A 500 12.14 -53.61 -4.48
N LYS A 501 12.45 -52.89 -3.40
CA LYS A 501 11.62 -52.83 -2.19
C LYS A 501 10.36 -51.97 -2.38
N THR A 502 10.42 -50.94 -3.19
CA THR A 502 9.31 -50.01 -3.43
C THR A 502 8.46 -50.37 -4.65
N GLU A 503 8.94 -51.21 -5.59
CA GLU A 503 8.18 -51.62 -6.80
C GLU A 503 6.81 -52.21 -6.48
N PRO A 504 6.65 -53.16 -5.51
CA PRO A 504 5.34 -53.70 -5.18
C PRO A 504 4.30 -52.66 -4.80
N PHE A 505 4.73 -51.55 -4.20
CA PHE A 505 3.83 -50.44 -3.87
C PHE A 505 3.29 -49.73 -5.13
N PHE A 506 4.16 -49.41 -6.07
CA PHE A 506 3.76 -48.80 -7.35
C PHE A 506 2.95 -49.71 -8.27
N GLU A 507 3.29 -50.99 -8.30
CA GLU A 507 2.47 -52.00 -8.99
C GLU A 507 1.10 -52.15 -8.33
N GLY A 508 1.04 -52.15 -6.99
CA GLY A 508 -0.19 -52.21 -6.23
C GLY A 508 -1.08 -50.98 -6.53
N MET A 509 -0.50 -49.78 -6.55
CA MET A 509 -1.19 -48.55 -6.91
C MET A 509 -1.74 -48.62 -8.34
N ASN A 510 -0.96 -49.02 -9.32
CA ASN A 510 -1.41 -49.21 -10.73
C ASN A 510 -2.56 -50.21 -10.80
N ARG A 511 -2.48 -51.33 -10.08
CA ARG A 511 -3.51 -52.39 -10.05
C ARG A 511 -4.82 -51.91 -9.41
N ILE A 512 -4.72 -51.16 -8.32
CA ILE A 512 -5.89 -50.55 -7.66
C ILE A 512 -6.57 -49.52 -8.59
N TYR A 513 -5.78 -48.64 -9.19
CA TYR A 513 -6.29 -47.65 -10.14
C TYR A 513 -6.91 -48.27 -11.37
N SER A 514 -6.28 -49.28 -11.98
CA SER A 514 -6.83 -50.01 -13.13
C SER A 514 -8.19 -50.64 -12.82
N ARG A 515 -8.34 -51.23 -11.61
CA ARG A 515 -9.62 -51.83 -11.17
C ARG A 515 -10.67 -50.79 -10.96
N SER A 516 -10.35 -49.70 -10.23
CA SER A 516 -11.27 -48.63 -9.93
C SER A 516 -11.69 -47.84 -11.17
N LEU A 517 -10.74 -47.55 -12.09
CA LEU A 517 -11.03 -46.85 -13.36
C LEU A 517 -11.95 -47.71 -14.24
N ASN A 518 -11.68 -49.02 -14.39
CA ASN A 518 -12.53 -49.91 -15.15
C ASN A 518 -13.95 -50.00 -14.56
N ALA A 519 -14.09 -49.99 -13.23
CA ALA A 519 -15.40 -49.99 -12.57
C ALA A 519 -16.13 -48.64 -12.81
N PHE A 520 -15.41 -47.52 -12.78
CA PHE A 520 -15.95 -46.20 -13.03
C PHE A 520 -16.36 -45.98 -14.48
N LEU A 521 -15.54 -46.45 -15.48
CA LEU A 521 -15.86 -46.37 -16.90
C LEU A 521 -17.08 -47.23 -17.28
N LYS A 522 -17.34 -48.32 -16.57
CA LYS A 522 -18.60 -49.10 -16.72
C LYS A 522 -19.83 -48.29 -16.28
N LYS A 523 -19.66 -47.40 -15.28
CA LYS A 523 -20.69 -46.50 -14.74
C LYS A 523 -20.42 -45.04 -15.07
N ARG A 524 -19.85 -44.77 -16.28
CA ARG A 524 -19.36 -43.44 -16.69
C ARG A 524 -20.37 -42.29 -16.56
N PHE A 525 -21.69 -42.57 -16.49
CA PHE A 525 -22.71 -41.57 -16.27
C PHE A 525 -22.54 -40.83 -14.93
N ILE A 526 -21.85 -41.39 -13.93
CA ILE A 526 -21.60 -40.79 -12.62
C ILE A 526 -20.74 -39.51 -12.76
N ALA A 527 -19.94 -39.39 -13.82
CA ALA A 527 -19.12 -38.18 -14.03
C ALA A 527 -19.98 -36.91 -14.19
N ILE A 528 -21.18 -36.99 -14.80
CA ILE A 528 -22.06 -35.85 -15.03
C ILE A 528 -22.63 -35.30 -13.70
N PRO A 529 -23.29 -36.10 -12.83
CA PRO A 529 -23.79 -35.58 -11.55
C PRO A 529 -22.65 -35.09 -10.62
N VAL A 530 -21.48 -35.71 -10.65
CA VAL A 530 -20.32 -35.22 -9.89
C VAL A 530 -19.93 -33.81 -10.35
N SER A 531 -19.84 -33.57 -11.66
CA SER A 531 -19.54 -32.24 -12.19
C SER A 531 -20.63 -31.20 -11.83
N ILE A 532 -21.90 -31.60 -11.85
CA ILE A 532 -23.01 -30.69 -11.45
C ILE A 532 -22.96 -30.38 -9.95
N ILE A 533 -22.73 -31.39 -9.09
CA ILE A 533 -22.59 -31.20 -7.64
C ILE A 533 -21.42 -30.26 -7.36
N THR A 534 -20.32 -30.41 -8.09
CA THR A 534 -19.16 -29.51 -7.94
C THR A 534 -19.49 -28.08 -8.27
N LEU A 535 -20.26 -27.82 -9.34
CA LEU A 535 -20.71 -26.46 -9.70
C LEU A 535 -21.65 -25.87 -8.66
N ILE A 536 -22.57 -26.65 -8.11
CA ILE A 536 -23.46 -26.22 -7.01
C ILE A 536 -22.62 -25.88 -5.77
N LEU A 537 -21.66 -26.72 -5.42
CA LEU A 537 -20.77 -26.52 -4.27
C LEU A 537 -19.95 -25.23 -4.41
N ILE A 538 -19.44 -24.94 -5.61
CA ILE A 538 -18.75 -23.67 -5.88
C ILE A 538 -19.69 -22.49 -5.59
N GLY A 539 -20.92 -22.52 -6.11
CA GLY A 539 -21.90 -21.44 -5.88
C GLY A 539 -22.23 -21.24 -4.41
N VAL A 540 -22.37 -22.32 -3.64
CA VAL A 540 -22.63 -22.24 -2.19
C VAL A 540 -21.42 -21.68 -1.45
N LEU A 541 -20.23 -22.25 -1.64
CA LEU A 541 -19.03 -21.84 -0.91
C LEU A 541 -18.58 -20.43 -1.27
N TRP A 542 -18.76 -20.00 -2.53
CA TRP A 542 -18.44 -18.65 -2.96
C TRP A 542 -19.24 -17.58 -2.21
N ASN A 543 -20.49 -17.86 -1.84
CA ASN A 543 -21.34 -16.95 -1.07
C ASN A 543 -21.12 -17.06 0.44
N VAL A 544 -20.58 -18.18 0.95
CA VAL A 544 -20.37 -18.39 2.39
C VAL A 544 -19.00 -17.88 2.85
N ILE A 545 -17.97 -18.03 2.01
CA ILE A 545 -16.61 -17.57 2.35
C ILE A 545 -16.58 -16.04 2.37
N PRO A 546 -16.16 -15.42 3.50
CA PRO A 546 -16.02 -13.97 3.59
C PRO A 546 -15.04 -13.42 2.57
N ALA A 547 -15.34 -12.26 1.97
CA ALA A 547 -14.48 -11.61 0.98
C ALA A 547 -13.90 -10.31 1.51
N GLU A 548 -12.59 -10.14 1.42
CA GLU A 548 -11.85 -8.92 1.78
C GLU A 548 -10.82 -8.56 0.70
N MET A 549 -10.23 -7.39 0.76
CA MET A 549 -9.21 -7.00 -0.22
C MET A 549 -7.90 -7.76 0.02
N ALA A 550 -7.39 -7.74 1.24
CA ALA A 550 -6.18 -8.44 1.65
C ALA A 550 -6.25 -8.77 3.15
N PRO A 551 -5.63 -9.88 3.60
CA PRO A 551 -5.65 -10.27 5.01
C PRO A 551 -4.83 -9.28 5.86
N LEU A 552 -5.18 -9.19 7.15
CA LEU A 552 -4.36 -8.47 8.12
C LEU A 552 -3.07 -9.24 8.37
N GLU A 553 -1.96 -8.49 8.44
CA GLU A 553 -0.63 -9.05 8.73
C GLU A 553 -0.14 -8.60 10.11
N ASP A 554 0.59 -9.49 10.77
CA ASP A 554 1.33 -9.12 11.95
C ASP A 554 2.63 -8.40 11.52
N ARG A 555 2.63 -7.07 11.68
CA ARG A 555 3.75 -6.18 11.35
C ARG A 555 4.46 -5.65 12.58
N SER A 556 4.17 -6.22 13.74
CA SER A 556 4.65 -5.73 15.04
C SER A 556 4.30 -4.25 15.29
N LYS A 557 3.20 -3.75 14.68
CA LYS A 557 2.81 -2.34 14.72
C LYS A 557 1.31 -2.15 14.90
N ILE A 558 0.93 -1.43 15.95
CA ILE A 558 -0.47 -1.06 16.22
C ILE A 558 -0.53 0.47 16.32
N THR A 559 -1.58 1.06 15.78
CA THR A 559 -1.81 2.49 15.84
C THR A 559 -3.14 2.77 16.53
N ILE A 560 -3.17 3.69 17.48
CA ILE A 560 -4.39 4.16 18.12
C ILE A 560 -4.59 5.61 17.74
N SER A 561 -5.66 5.90 17.01
CA SER A 561 -6.05 7.27 16.70
C SER A 561 -7.02 7.77 17.76
N THR A 562 -6.75 8.94 18.32
CA THR A 562 -7.63 9.63 19.27
C THR A 562 -8.22 10.87 18.62
N LYS A 563 -9.52 11.09 18.75
CA LYS A 563 -10.25 12.25 18.25
C LYS A 563 -11.11 12.83 19.34
N ALA A 564 -10.96 14.12 19.59
CA ALA A 564 -11.86 14.86 20.49
C ALA A 564 -13.13 15.32 19.76
N ALA A 565 -14.12 15.77 20.51
CA ALA A 565 -15.26 16.49 19.97
C ALA A 565 -14.80 17.79 19.31
N GLU A 566 -15.52 18.24 18.28
CA GLU A 566 -15.20 19.50 17.62
C GLU A 566 -15.25 20.68 18.62
N GLY A 567 -14.30 21.60 18.52
CA GLY A 567 -14.15 22.69 19.47
C GLY A 567 -13.38 22.36 20.77
N ALA A 568 -12.99 21.09 20.97
CA ALA A 568 -12.14 20.74 22.11
C ALA A 568 -10.76 21.38 22.02
N SER A 569 -10.21 21.78 23.18
CA SER A 569 -8.89 22.41 23.26
C SER A 569 -7.77 21.40 22.96
N TYR A 570 -6.61 21.91 22.55
CA TYR A 570 -5.40 21.10 22.37
C TYR A 570 -5.01 20.38 23.66
N GLU A 571 -5.11 21.03 24.82
CA GLU A 571 -4.80 20.45 26.11
C GLU A 571 -5.71 19.27 26.43
N TYR A 572 -7.00 19.38 26.11
CA TYR A 572 -7.95 18.28 26.33
C TYR A 572 -7.59 17.01 25.55
N ILE A 573 -7.27 17.14 24.26
CA ILE A 573 -6.88 15.97 23.46
C ILE A 573 -5.49 15.44 23.82
N ARG A 574 -4.57 16.33 24.24
CA ARG A 574 -3.26 15.95 24.75
C ARG A 574 -3.42 15.08 26.00
N ASP A 575 -4.15 15.54 26.97
CA ASP A 575 -4.33 14.85 28.26
C ASP A 575 -5.06 13.50 28.06
N TYR A 576 -6.04 13.46 27.15
CA TYR A 576 -6.69 12.20 26.77
C TYR A 576 -5.74 11.22 26.07
N THR A 577 -4.91 11.70 25.16
CA THR A 577 -3.92 10.86 24.47
C THR A 577 -2.87 10.34 25.45
N GLU A 578 -2.50 11.12 26.46
CA GLU A 578 -1.65 10.69 27.58
C GLU A 578 -2.32 9.58 28.43
N ASP A 579 -3.63 9.72 28.74
CA ASP A 579 -4.40 8.69 29.43
C ASP A 579 -4.40 7.36 28.64
N ILE A 580 -4.50 7.44 27.30
CA ILE A 580 -4.42 6.27 26.41
C ILE A 580 -3.00 5.69 26.37
N ASN A 581 -1.98 6.54 26.33
CA ASN A 581 -0.59 6.10 26.36
C ASN A 581 -0.26 5.34 27.66
N ALA A 582 -0.66 5.86 28.80
CA ALA A 582 -0.50 5.19 30.10
C ALA A 582 -1.27 3.87 30.17
N LEU A 583 -2.46 3.78 29.54
CA LEU A 583 -3.20 2.53 29.42
C LEU A 583 -2.43 1.50 28.60
N VAL A 584 -1.84 1.90 27.48
CA VAL A 584 -1.01 1.04 26.63
C VAL A 584 0.19 0.51 27.40
N ASP A 585 0.93 1.37 28.09
CA ASP A 585 2.08 0.99 28.90
C ASP A 585 1.71 -0.02 30.00
N SER A 586 0.48 0.04 30.54
CA SER A 586 -0.02 -0.94 31.52
C SER A 586 -0.38 -2.31 30.91
N ILE A 587 -0.80 -2.34 29.64
CA ILE A 587 -1.21 -3.57 28.94
C ILE A 587 0.00 -4.28 28.32
N ILE A 588 0.95 -3.49 27.80
CA ILE A 588 2.15 -4.01 27.11
C ILE A 588 3.39 -3.27 27.63
N PRO A 589 3.86 -3.63 28.83
CA PRO A 589 5.05 -2.97 29.40
C PRO A 589 6.36 -3.31 28.67
N ASP A 590 6.34 -4.33 27.82
CA ASP A 590 7.49 -4.83 27.08
C ASP A 590 7.50 -4.42 25.58
N ALA A 591 6.69 -3.45 25.18
CA ALA A 591 6.73 -2.87 23.84
C ALA A 591 8.13 -2.31 23.52
N GLU A 592 8.60 -2.46 22.28
CA GLU A 592 9.90 -1.89 21.84
C GLU A 592 9.85 -0.37 21.87
N ALA A 593 8.77 0.24 21.37
CA ALA A 593 8.55 1.68 21.41
C ALA A 593 7.06 2.03 21.45
N VAL A 594 6.70 3.01 22.27
CA VAL A 594 5.38 3.62 22.30
C VAL A 594 5.54 5.12 21.99
N THR A 595 5.09 5.54 20.83
CA THR A 595 5.22 6.93 20.34
C THR A 595 3.86 7.61 20.36
N ALA A 596 3.72 8.67 21.15
CA ALA A 596 2.53 9.50 21.18
C ALA A 596 2.78 10.80 20.41
N ARG A 597 1.87 11.14 19.50
CA ARG A 597 1.87 12.41 18.74
C ARG A 597 0.51 13.05 18.87
N VAL A 598 0.49 14.32 19.22
CA VAL A 598 -0.73 15.11 19.40
C VAL A 598 -0.65 16.39 18.58
N SER A 599 -1.74 16.75 17.95
CA SER A 599 -1.96 18.02 17.26
C SER A 599 -3.35 18.55 17.61
N SER A 600 -3.71 19.75 17.15
CA SER A 600 -5.05 20.31 17.40
C SER A 600 -6.15 19.34 16.93
N GLY A 601 -7.02 18.92 17.85
CA GLY A 601 -8.20 18.08 17.60
C GLY A 601 -7.95 16.58 17.47
N SER A 602 -6.70 16.10 17.38
CA SER A 602 -6.40 14.68 17.23
C SER A 602 -5.07 14.28 17.86
N GLY A 603 -5.00 13.03 18.30
CA GLY A 603 -3.77 12.39 18.74
C GLY A 603 -3.60 11.03 18.07
N ASN A 604 -2.39 10.52 18.11
CA ASN A 604 -2.02 9.23 17.60
C ASN A 604 -1.03 8.56 18.55
N VAL A 605 -1.28 7.33 18.96
CA VAL A 605 -0.35 6.51 19.72
C VAL A 605 0.05 5.34 18.86
N GLN A 606 1.30 5.28 18.48
CA GLN A 606 1.89 4.20 17.70
C GLN A 606 2.69 3.28 18.63
N ILE A 607 2.35 2.00 18.60
CA ILE A 607 2.98 0.96 19.38
C ILE A 607 3.82 0.12 18.43
N THR A 608 5.09 -0.01 18.69
CA THR A 608 5.99 -0.96 18.03
C THR A 608 6.22 -2.11 19.00
N LEU A 609 5.77 -3.32 18.62
CA LEU A 609 5.97 -4.53 19.40
C LEU A 609 7.36 -5.11 19.12
N LYS A 610 7.84 -5.97 20.00
CA LYS A 610 9.03 -6.79 19.72
C LYS A 610 8.80 -7.67 18.50
N ASP A 611 9.89 -8.15 17.90
CA ASP A 611 9.81 -9.08 16.78
C ASP A 611 8.98 -10.31 17.14
N ILE A 612 8.29 -10.89 16.16
CA ILE A 612 7.38 -12.05 16.36
C ILE A 612 8.09 -13.21 17.09
N LYS A 613 9.39 -13.39 16.82
CA LYS A 613 10.21 -14.46 17.43
C LYS A 613 10.52 -14.22 18.90
N ASP A 614 10.38 -12.98 19.39
CA ASP A 614 10.76 -12.56 20.75
C ASP A 614 9.55 -12.31 21.66
N ARG A 615 8.34 -12.72 21.22
CA ARG A 615 7.09 -12.56 21.98
C ARG A 615 6.16 -13.77 21.85
N ASP A 616 5.37 -14.03 22.87
CA ASP A 616 4.42 -15.15 22.93
C ASP A 616 2.98 -14.76 22.55
N TYR A 617 2.75 -13.53 22.08
CA TYR A 617 1.43 -12.99 21.75
C TYR A 617 1.41 -12.40 20.34
N SER A 618 0.27 -12.45 19.66
CA SER A 618 0.09 -11.87 18.34
C SER A 618 -0.30 -10.37 18.40
N GLN A 619 -0.03 -9.64 17.34
CA GLN A 619 -0.52 -8.25 17.19
C GLN A 619 -2.05 -8.17 17.30
N MET A 620 -2.77 -9.16 16.77
CA MET A 620 -4.22 -9.22 16.80
C MET A 620 -4.76 -9.33 18.21
N GLU A 621 -4.20 -10.23 19.04
CA GLU A 621 -4.58 -10.39 20.45
C GLU A 621 -4.35 -9.11 21.27
N VAL A 622 -3.23 -8.44 21.01
CA VAL A 622 -2.91 -7.15 21.64
C VAL A 622 -3.90 -6.08 21.23
N ALA A 623 -4.17 -5.97 19.92
CA ALA A 623 -5.12 -5.00 19.38
C ALA A 623 -6.54 -5.20 19.96
N GLU A 624 -6.95 -6.46 20.15
CA GLU A 624 -8.23 -6.80 20.78
C GLU A 624 -8.28 -6.40 22.26
N LYS A 625 -7.22 -6.70 23.04
CA LYS A 625 -7.08 -6.30 24.44
C LYS A 625 -7.17 -4.79 24.61
N ILE A 626 -6.42 -4.05 23.80
CA ILE A 626 -6.44 -2.58 23.80
C ILE A 626 -7.81 -2.07 23.40
N SER A 627 -8.43 -2.62 22.35
CA SER A 627 -9.75 -2.21 21.88
C SER A 627 -10.83 -2.38 22.94
N LYS A 628 -10.79 -3.47 23.71
CA LYS A 628 -11.67 -3.69 24.86
C LYS A 628 -11.41 -2.68 25.99
N ALA A 629 -10.16 -2.42 26.31
CA ALA A 629 -9.79 -1.50 27.39
C ALA A 629 -10.15 -0.03 27.07
N ILE A 630 -9.97 0.41 25.83
CA ILE A 630 -10.30 1.77 25.38
C ILE A 630 -11.78 2.08 25.54
N LYS A 631 -12.69 1.10 25.40
CA LYS A 631 -14.15 1.32 25.59
C LYS A 631 -14.49 1.93 26.96
N SER A 632 -13.66 1.74 27.98
CA SER A 632 -13.84 2.35 29.29
C SER A 632 -13.47 3.84 29.35
N LYS A 633 -12.74 4.36 28.35
CA LYS A 633 -12.24 5.74 28.28
C LYS A 633 -13.18 6.62 27.44
N THR A 634 -14.20 7.19 28.08
CA THR A 634 -15.32 7.89 27.41
C THR A 634 -15.13 9.39 27.17
N LYS A 635 -14.01 10.00 27.64
CA LYS A 635 -13.74 11.45 27.48
C LYS A 635 -13.65 11.89 26.00
N ALA A 636 -13.07 11.07 25.15
CA ALA A 636 -12.97 11.28 23.70
C ALA A 636 -13.07 9.94 22.97
N ARG A 637 -13.04 9.94 21.64
CA ARG A 637 -13.06 8.72 20.84
C ARG A 637 -11.64 8.22 20.58
N ALA A 638 -11.42 6.94 20.74
CA ALA A 638 -10.16 6.29 20.38
C ALA A 638 -10.44 5.02 19.56
N PHE A 639 -9.60 4.77 18.56
CA PHE A 639 -9.74 3.65 17.62
C PHE A 639 -8.41 2.93 17.46
N VAL A 640 -8.43 1.62 17.62
CA VAL A 640 -7.28 0.76 17.32
C VAL A 640 -7.27 0.45 15.83
N GLN A 641 -6.14 0.70 15.20
CA GLN A 641 -5.92 0.50 13.77
C GLN A 641 -4.80 -0.51 13.57
N GLN A 642 -5.05 -1.46 12.69
CA GLN A 642 -4.04 -2.38 12.19
C GLN A 642 -3.91 -2.16 10.68
N GLN A 643 -2.69 -2.29 10.17
CA GLN A 643 -2.44 -2.14 8.73
C GLN A 643 -2.82 -3.44 8.01
N SER A 644 -3.58 -3.32 6.92
CA SER A 644 -3.73 -4.41 5.96
C SER A 644 -2.43 -4.62 5.19
N SER A 645 -2.32 -5.76 4.52
CA SER A 645 -1.15 -6.09 3.67
C SER A 645 -0.86 -5.04 2.61
N PHE A 646 -1.88 -4.36 2.09
CA PHE A 646 -1.76 -3.27 1.12
C PHE A 646 -2.35 -1.96 1.65
N GLY A 647 -1.74 -0.84 1.28
CA GLY A 647 -2.35 0.47 1.47
C GLY A 647 -2.04 1.16 2.79
N GLY A 648 -0.78 1.39 3.11
CA GLY A 648 -0.32 2.03 4.36
C GLY A 648 -0.77 3.47 4.63
N ARG A 649 -1.55 4.10 3.77
CA ARG A 649 -2.03 5.49 3.92
C ARG A 649 -3.51 5.65 4.18
N LYS A 650 -4.30 4.57 4.17
CA LYS A 650 -5.75 4.70 4.14
C LYS A 650 -6.40 4.51 5.50
N SER A 651 -7.57 5.10 5.64
CA SER A 651 -8.38 5.22 6.85
C SER A 651 -8.49 3.89 7.61
N SER A 652 -8.61 4.01 8.93
CA SER A 652 -8.89 2.92 9.86
C SER A 652 -10.20 2.17 9.63
N MET A 653 -11.05 2.66 8.73
CA MET A 653 -12.37 2.12 8.45
C MET A 653 -12.44 1.72 6.97
N PRO A 654 -12.62 0.42 6.68
CA PRO A 654 -12.53 -0.10 5.31
C PRO A 654 -13.68 0.37 4.40
N VAL A 655 -14.84 0.68 4.98
CA VAL A 655 -15.98 1.20 4.20
C VAL A 655 -15.90 2.72 4.17
N GLN A 656 -15.71 3.29 2.98
CA GLN A 656 -15.67 4.73 2.74
C GLN A 656 -16.66 5.09 1.64
N TYR A 657 -17.78 5.69 2.05
CA TYR A 657 -18.91 6.01 1.20
C TYR A 657 -19.09 7.53 1.13
N VAL A 658 -19.01 8.10 -0.06
CA VAL A 658 -19.05 9.56 -0.29
C VAL A 658 -20.45 9.97 -0.73
N LEU A 659 -21.10 10.82 0.05
CA LEU A 659 -22.31 11.51 -0.34
C LEU A 659 -21.93 12.85 -0.97
N GLN A 660 -22.50 13.15 -2.13
CA GLN A 660 -22.27 14.38 -2.87
C GLN A 660 -23.60 15.14 -3.03
N ALA A 661 -23.57 16.44 -2.78
CA ALA A 661 -24.72 17.30 -2.93
C ALA A 661 -24.36 18.62 -3.64
N THR A 662 -25.40 19.34 -4.08
CA THR A 662 -25.24 20.65 -4.72
C THR A 662 -25.14 21.79 -3.71
N SER A 663 -25.50 21.56 -2.44
CA SER A 663 -25.39 22.54 -1.37
C SER A 663 -25.15 21.86 -0.02
N ILE A 664 -24.54 22.59 0.91
CA ILE A 664 -24.18 22.10 2.23
C ILE A 664 -25.42 21.87 3.11
N GLU A 665 -26.48 22.67 2.95
CA GLU A 665 -27.72 22.56 3.70
C GLU A 665 -28.44 21.24 3.42
N LYS A 666 -28.30 20.68 2.21
CA LYS A 666 -28.84 19.36 1.88
C LYS A 666 -28.12 18.27 2.67
N LEU A 667 -26.78 18.33 2.75
CA LEU A 667 -26.00 17.39 3.55
C LEU A 667 -26.31 17.53 5.05
N GLU A 668 -26.45 18.74 5.55
CA GLU A 668 -26.79 18.99 6.95
C GLU A 668 -28.10 18.31 7.36
N LYS A 669 -29.10 18.31 6.50
CA LYS A 669 -30.40 17.67 6.76
C LYS A 669 -30.36 16.15 6.67
N ILE A 670 -29.65 15.59 5.70
CA ILE A 670 -29.69 14.17 5.41
C ILE A 670 -28.72 13.33 6.25
N LEU A 671 -27.58 13.89 6.63
CA LEU A 671 -26.53 13.18 7.35
C LEU A 671 -26.98 12.55 8.67
N PRO A 672 -27.77 13.23 9.54
CA PRO A 672 -28.24 12.61 10.78
C PRO A 672 -29.10 11.36 10.54
N GLU A 673 -30.02 11.41 9.57
CA GLU A 673 -30.88 10.28 9.22
C GLU A 673 -30.06 9.12 8.64
N PHE A 674 -29.17 9.42 7.71
CA PHE A 674 -28.31 8.43 7.10
C PHE A 674 -27.41 7.73 8.14
N LEU A 675 -26.76 8.50 9.00
CA LEU A 675 -25.87 7.97 10.04
C LEU A 675 -26.62 7.12 11.07
N ASN A 676 -27.84 7.51 11.46
CA ASN A 676 -28.67 6.72 12.37
C ASN A 676 -28.96 5.32 11.76
N LYS A 677 -29.33 5.26 10.48
CA LYS A 677 -29.52 3.96 9.79
C LYS A 677 -28.24 3.13 9.71
N VAL A 678 -27.07 3.78 9.56
CA VAL A 678 -25.78 3.08 9.59
C VAL A 678 -25.46 2.55 10.98
N TYR A 679 -25.71 3.33 12.04
CA TYR A 679 -25.51 2.88 13.42
C TYR A 679 -26.43 1.74 13.85
N ASP A 680 -27.66 1.73 13.37
CA ASP A 680 -28.64 0.69 13.66
C ASP A 680 -28.41 -0.61 12.86
N ASN A 681 -27.56 -0.57 11.84
CA ASN A 681 -27.27 -1.73 10.99
C ASN A 681 -26.21 -2.64 11.64
N PRO A 682 -26.52 -3.93 11.88
CA PRO A 682 -25.60 -4.85 12.56
C PRO A 682 -24.33 -5.19 11.75
N THR A 683 -24.25 -4.78 10.49
CA THR A 683 -23.06 -4.97 9.65
C THR A 683 -21.94 -4.04 10.07
N PHE A 684 -22.26 -2.92 10.70
CA PHE A 684 -21.27 -1.93 11.10
C PHE A 684 -21.06 -1.93 12.62
N GLN A 685 -19.80 -1.97 13.04
CA GLN A 685 -19.43 -1.83 14.45
C GLN A 685 -19.41 -0.37 14.89
N MET A 686 -19.05 0.52 13.97
CA MET A 686 -18.91 1.96 14.19
C MET A 686 -18.98 2.70 12.87
N ALA A 687 -19.37 3.97 12.93
CA ALA A 687 -19.29 4.88 11.79
C ALA A 687 -18.82 6.26 12.25
N ASP A 688 -18.20 7.01 11.36
CA ASP A 688 -17.86 8.43 11.53
C ASP A 688 -18.03 9.15 10.19
N VAL A 689 -18.34 10.44 10.23
CA VAL A 689 -18.41 11.29 9.05
C VAL A 689 -17.37 12.38 9.17
N ASP A 690 -16.74 12.73 8.05
CA ASP A 690 -15.74 13.82 8.01
C ASP A 690 -16.39 15.21 8.13
N LEU A 691 -17.52 15.44 7.45
CA LEU A 691 -18.29 16.68 7.54
C LEU A 691 -19.15 16.71 8.81
N LYS A 692 -18.83 17.59 9.74
CA LYS A 692 -19.53 17.73 11.03
C LYS A 692 -20.04 19.15 11.22
N PHE A 693 -21.33 19.28 11.58
CA PHE A 693 -21.97 20.56 11.89
C PHE A 693 -22.01 20.79 13.41
N SER A 694 -20.86 20.74 14.08
CA SER A 694 -20.80 20.77 15.56
C SER A 694 -19.66 21.59 16.12
N SER A 695 -18.92 22.33 15.30
CA SER A 695 -17.86 23.20 15.80
C SER A 695 -18.44 24.52 16.29
N PRO A 696 -18.25 24.88 17.58
CA PRO A 696 -18.68 26.18 18.07
C PRO A 696 -17.84 27.29 17.42
N GLU A 697 -18.51 28.32 16.94
CA GLU A 697 -17.90 29.54 16.40
C GLU A 697 -18.55 30.79 16.99
N VAL A 698 -17.82 31.88 16.99
CA VAL A 698 -18.36 33.22 17.31
C VAL A 698 -18.33 34.05 16.03
N ARG A 699 -19.51 34.38 15.51
CA ARG A 699 -19.66 35.30 14.37
C ARG A 699 -19.61 36.74 14.84
N VAL A 700 -18.77 37.54 14.17
CA VAL A 700 -18.59 38.96 14.43
C VAL A 700 -19.33 39.75 13.35
N ASN A 701 -20.55 40.18 13.64
CA ASN A 701 -21.36 40.96 12.71
C ASN A 701 -21.06 42.45 12.86
N ILE A 702 -20.44 43.05 11.84
CA ILE A 702 -20.09 44.48 11.88
C ILE A 702 -21.32 45.33 11.55
N ASN A 703 -21.69 46.22 12.46
CA ASN A 703 -22.72 47.23 12.22
C ASN A 703 -22.13 48.36 11.39
N ARG A 704 -22.37 48.34 10.08
CA ARG A 704 -21.79 49.31 9.13
C ARG A 704 -22.22 50.74 9.37
N ASP A 705 -23.46 50.98 9.82
CA ASP A 705 -23.98 52.32 10.08
C ASP A 705 -23.31 52.92 11.31
N LYS A 706 -23.18 52.14 12.39
CA LYS A 706 -22.45 52.58 13.59
C LYS A 706 -20.97 52.81 13.30
N ALA A 707 -20.35 51.89 12.61
CA ALA A 707 -18.93 51.99 12.23
C ALA A 707 -18.67 53.25 11.39
N GLY A 708 -19.47 53.50 10.35
CA GLY A 708 -19.38 54.71 9.53
C GLY A 708 -19.64 56.02 10.33
N THR A 709 -20.63 56.02 11.25
CA THR A 709 -20.90 57.16 12.11
C THR A 709 -19.74 57.47 13.06
N MET A 710 -19.02 56.45 13.54
CA MET A 710 -17.87 56.59 14.44
C MET A 710 -16.53 56.74 13.67
N GLY A 711 -16.54 56.83 12.33
CA GLY A 711 -15.35 57.03 11.52
C GLY A 711 -14.43 55.79 11.51
N VAL A 712 -15.00 54.57 11.56
CA VAL A 712 -14.24 53.32 11.54
C VAL A 712 -14.61 52.53 10.29
N ASN A 713 -13.63 52.09 9.51
CA ASN A 713 -13.83 51.26 8.35
C ASN A 713 -13.94 49.79 8.73
N VAL A 714 -14.65 48.99 7.93
CA VAL A 714 -14.73 47.53 8.08
C VAL A 714 -13.36 46.88 8.07
N ARG A 715 -12.44 47.43 7.28
CA ARG A 715 -11.06 46.97 7.17
C ARG A 715 -10.30 47.10 8.49
N ASP A 716 -10.44 48.24 9.18
CA ASP A 716 -9.77 48.50 10.45
C ASP A 716 -10.22 47.52 11.53
N VAL A 717 -11.53 47.16 11.53
CA VAL A 717 -12.07 46.13 12.42
C VAL A 717 -11.43 44.77 12.10
N ALA A 718 -11.39 44.39 10.83
CA ALA A 718 -10.89 43.09 10.38
C ALA A 718 -9.38 42.93 10.66
N GLU A 719 -8.57 43.95 10.33
CA GLU A 719 -7.11 43.97 10.56
C GLU A 719 -6.77 43.95 12.04
N THR A 720 -7.53 44.66 12.88
CA THR A 720 -7.31 44.66 14.33
C THR A 720 -7.56 43.26 14.92
N LEU A 721 -8.64 42.59 14.52
CA LEU A 721 -8.93 41.22 14.94
C LEU A 721 -7.88 40.26 14.40
N GLN A 722 -7.47 40.41 13.14
CA GLN A 722 -6.47 39.57 12.50
C GLN A 722 -5.13 39.62 13.24
N TYR A 723 -4.54 40.83 13.43
CA TYR A 723 -3.24 40.96 14.09
C TYR A 723 -3.32 40.74 15.61
N GLY A 724 -4.50 40.90 16.21
CA GLY A 724 -4.69 40.64 17.63
C GLY A 724 -4.91 39.18 17.99
N LEU A 725 -5.68 38.42 17.20
CA LEU A 725 -6.17 37.11 17.60
C LEU A 725 -5.59 35.95 16.79
N SER A 726 -5.34 36.14 15.50
CA SER A 726 -4.97 34.99 14.60
C SER A 726 -3.55 34.49 14.80
N GLY A 727 -2.67 35.22 15.45
CA GLY A 727 -1.23 34.92 15.47
C GLY A 727 -0.58 35.17 14.12
N GLN A 728 -1.03 36.17 13.40
CA GLN A 728 -0.57 36.56 12.09
C GLN A 728 0.94 36.89 12.10
N ARG A 729 1.63 36.54 11.06
CA ARG A 729 3.02 36.89 10.82
C ARG A 729 3.15 38.40 10.64
N MET A 730 3.94 39.03 11.50
CA MET A 730 4.22 40.48 11.46
C MET A 730 5.52 40.80 10.71
N GLY A 731 6.39 39.85 10.47
CA GLY A 731 7.66 40.01 9.78
C GLY A 731 8.55 38.79 9.94
N TYR A 732 9.82 38.98 9.65
CA TYR A 732 10.86 37.95 9.81
C TYR A 732 12.06 38.52 10.58
N PHE A 733 12.76 37.66 11.28
CA PHE A 733 14.07 37.97 11.87
C PHE A 733 15.08 36.87 11.56
N TYR A 734 16.37 37.16 11.67
CA TYR A 734 17.44 36.21 11.39
C TYR A 734 18.16 35.81 12.66
N MET A 735 18.39 34.52 12.83
CA MET A 735 19.14 33.92 13.92
C MET A 735 19.88 32.69 13.39
N ASN A 736 21.15 32.55 13.73
CA ASN A 736 22.01 31.40 13.30
C ASN A 736 22.01 31.17 11.77
N GLY A 737 21.94 32.24 10.97
CA GLY A 737 21.94 32.16 9.49
C GLY A 737 20.61 31.72 8.87
N LYS A 738 19.56 31.52 9.67
CA LYS A 738 18.22 31.14 9.20
C LYS A 738 17.20 32.24 9.47
N GLN A 739 16.16 32.27 8.65
CA GLN A 739 15.04 33.19 8.74
C GLN A 739 13.91 32.57 9.56
N TYR A 740 13.42 33.31 10.56
CA TYR A 740 12.32 32.92 11.46
C TYR A 740 11.22 33.96 11.45
N GLU A 741 10.00 33.55 11.81
CA GLU A 741 8.83 34.42 11.81
C GLU A 741 8.73 35.26 13.09
N ILE A 742 8.21 36.47 12.96
CA ILE A 742 7.76 37.32 14.06
C ILE A 742 6.23 37.19 14.13
N LEU A 743 5.71 36.66 15.24
CA LEU A 743 4.29 36.35 15.40
C LEU A 743 3.70 37.21 16.52
N GLY A 744 2.73 38.11 16.18
CA GLY A 744 2.04 38.91 17.16
C GLY A 744 0.69 38.34 17.56
N GLN A 745 0.39 38.36 18.85
CA GLN A 745 -0.89 37.87 19.36
C GLN A 745 -1.20 38.45 20.75
N ILE A 746 -2.48 38.72 21.03
CA ILE A 746 -2.95 39.06 22.39
C ILE A 746 -2.65 37.88 23.33
N ASN A 747 -2.21 38.20 24.55
CA ASN A 747 -1.89 37.23 25.59
C ASN A 747 -3.08 36.27 25.82
N ARG A 748 -2.80 34.98 26.00
CA ARG A 748 -3.81 33.92 26.15
C ARG A 748 -4.81 34.21 27.29
N GLN A 749 -4.37 34.78 28.38
CA GLN A 749 -5.24 35.11 29.53
C GLN A 749 -6.30 36.15 29.17
N GLN A 750 -6.02 37.02 28.20
CA GLN A 750 -6.87 38.12 27.77
C GLN A 750 -7.68 37.78 26.48
N ARG A 751 -7.69 36.52 26.04
CA ARG A 751 -8.49 36.03 24.92
C ARG A 751 -9.07 34.60 25.15
N ASN A 752 -9.19 34.22 26.43
CA ASN A 752 -9.69 32.90 26.82
C ASN A 752 -11.22 32.85 26.96
N GLN A 753 -11.90 34.00 26.87
CA GLN A 753 -13.35 34.11 26.90
C GLN A 753 -13.86 35.09 25.84
N PRO A 754 -15.07 34.87 25.24
CA PRO A 754 -15.66 35.80 24.27
C PRO A 754 -15.78 37.23 24.80
N ALA A 755 -16.05 37.39 26.12
CA ALA A 755 -16.14 38.71 26.77
C ALA A 755 -14.83 39.51 26.66
N ASN A 756 -13.68 38.85 26.62
CA ASN A 756 -12.39 39.53 26.54
C ASN A 756 -12.16 40.19 25.17
N ILE A 757 -12.75 39.63 24.10
CA ILE A 757 -12.66 40.18 22.73
C ILE A 757 -13.37 41.57 22.66
N LYS A 758 -14.41 41.76 23.45
CA LYS A 758 -15.16 43.02 23.52
C LYS A 758 -14.32 44.18 24.00
N SER A 759 -13.26 43.92 24.78
CA SER A 759 -12.37 44.93 25.33
C SER A 759 -11.24 45.37 24.36
N ILE A 760 -11.22 44.90 23.15
CA ILE A 760 -10.27 45.36 22.12
C ILE A 760 -10.73 46.72 21.59
N TYR A 761 -9.76 47.60 21.33
CA TYR A 761 -10.02 48.96 20.84
C TYR A 761 -9.50 49.09 19.40
N ILE A 762 -10.20 49.90 18.62
CA ILE A 762 -9.89 50.25 17.23
C ILE A 762 -9.77 51.76 17.16
N ARG A 763 -8.83 52.26 16.36
CA ARG A 763 -8.67 53.68 16.13
C ARG A 763 -9.57 54.12 14.99
N ASN A 764 -10.31 55.26 15.20
CA ASN A 764 -11.08 55.90 14.14
C ASN A 764 -10.22 56.90 13.31
N ASP A 765 -10.78 57.46 12.26
CA ASP A 765 -10.11 58.42 11.37
C ASP A 765 -9.74 59.76 12.14
N ALA A 766 -10.41 60.08 13.24
CA ALA A 766 -10.09 61.21 14.10
C ALA A 766 -8.97 60.92 15.13
N GLY A 767 -8.48 59.67 15.19
CA GLY A 767 -7.44 59.22 16.13
C GLY A 767 -7.95 58.78 17.50
N GLU A 768 -9.27 58.69 17.69
CA GLU A 768 -9.89 58.24 18.94
C GLU A 768 -10.00 56.74 19.03
N MET A 769 -9.90 56.18 20.24
CA MET A 769 -10.01 54.74 20.50
C MET A 769 -11.47 54.35 20.77
N ILE A 770 -12.03 53.58 19.82
CA ILE A 770 -13.40 53.04 19.88
C ILE A 770 -13.34 51.59 20.33
N GLN A 771 -14.10 51.22 21.35
CA GLN A 771 -14.21 49.84 21.81
C GLN A 771 -14.97 48.98 20.79
N LEU A 772 -14.48 47.79 20.49
CA LEU A 772 -15.00 46.88 19.48
C LEU A 772 -16.49 46.53 19.72
N ASP A 773 -16.92 46.37 20.96
CA ASP A 773 -18.31 46.05 21.34
C ASP A 773 -19.34 47.13 20.87
N ASN A 774 -18.90 48.36 20.62
CA ASN A 774 -19.76 49.41 20.07
C ASN A 774 -20.00 49.26 18.57
N LEU A 775 -19.11 48.54 17.86
CA LEU A 775 -19.10 48.43 16.41
C LEU A 775 -19.62 47.08 15.88
N VAL A 776 -19.59 46.04 16.74
CA VAL A 776 -19.91 44.68 16.33
C VAL A 776 -20.88 43.99 17.28
N GLU A 777 -21.58 43.01 16.74
CA GLU A 777 -22.41 42.07 17.51
C GLU A 777 -21.76 40.69 17.45
N PHE A 778 -21.58 40.05 18.62
CA PHE A 778 -21.06 38.69 18.73
C PHE A 778 -22.22 37.72 18.84
N VAL A 779 -22.31 36.80 17.87
CA VAL A 779 -23.34 35.75 17.82
C VAL A 779 -22.66 34.40 17.90
N GLU A 780 -22.98 33.62 18.93
CA GLU A 780 -22.55 32.22 19.01
C GLU A 780 -23.31 31.40 17.98
N SER A 781 -22.60 30.62 17.21
CA SER A 781 -23.10 29.78 16.11
C SER A 781 -22.37 28.45 16.08
N ILE A 782 -22.85 27.54 15.27
CA ILE A 782 -22.22 26.27 15.00
C ILE A 782 -21.94 26.22 13.50
N ALA A 783 -20.72 25.87 13.14
CA ALA A 783 -20.31 25.73 11.75
C ALA A 783 -19.47 24.44 11.53
N PRO A 784 -19.38 23.95 10.30
CA PRO A 784 -18.45 22.88 9.99
C PRO A 784 -17.00 23.40 10.06
N PRO A 785 -16.10 22.73 10.80
CA PRO A 785 -14.71 23.15 10.93
C PRO A 785 -13.91 22.92 9.64
N LYS A 786 -14.41 22.03 8.79
CA LYS A 786 -13.82 21.66 7.51
C LYS A 786 -14.92 21.45 6.49
N LEU A 787 -14.65 21.88 5.27
CA LEU A 787 -15.51 21.65 4.10
C LEU A 787 -14.76 20.74 3.13
N TYR A 788 -15.51 19.82 2.53
CA TYR A 788 -14.96 18.78 1.65
C TYR A 788 -15.61 18.83 0.29
N HIS A 789 -14.80 18.77 -0.78
CA HIS A 789 -15.29 18.52 -2.12
C HIS A 789 -14.76 17.19 -2.64
N TYR A 790 -15.58 16.51 -3.41
CA TYR A 790 -15.20 15.34 -4.20
C TYR A 790 -15.71 15.52 -5.62
N ASN A 791 -14.79 15.57 -6.59
CA ASN A 791 -15.06 15.89 -7.99
C ASN A 791 -15.88 17.19 -8.14
N ARG A 792 -15.49 18.24 -7.38
CA ARG A 792 -16.11 19.58 -7.34
C ARG A 792 -17.52 19.63 -6.72
N PHE A 793 -18.07 18.55 -6.23
CA PHE A 793 -19.31 18.59 -5.45
C PHE A 793 -18.99 18.69 -3.97
N ILE A 794 -19.79 19.45 -3.24
CA ILE A 794 -19.75 19.45 -1.79
C ILE A 794 -20.05 18.03 -1.31
N SER A 795 -19.22 17.50 -0.45
CA SER A 795 -19.27 16.09 -0.11
C SER A 795 -19.12 15.82 1.39
N ALA A 796 -19.66 14.68 1.81
CA ALA A 796 -19.44 14.10 3.12
C ALA A 796 -19.04 12.63 2.94
N THR A 797 -17.89 12.25 3.51
CA THR A 797 -17.43 10.86 3.48
C THR A 797 -17.79 10.16 4.77
N ILE A 798 -18.63 9.16 4.66
CA ILE A 798 -19.00 8.27 5.77
C ILE A 798 -17.99 7.13 5.78
N SER A 799 -17.25 7.03 6.86
CA SER A 799 -16.31 5.94 7.11
C SER A 799 -16.90 4.99 8.15
N ALA A 800 -16.98 3.69 7.82
CA ALA A 800 -17.54 2.70 8.74
C ALA A 800 -16.59 1.51 8.94
N GLY A 801 -16.45 1.08 10.19
CA GLY A 801 -15.81 -0.15 10.60
C GLY A 801 -16.82 -1.30 10.56
N LEU A 802 -16.38 -2.46 10.11
CA LEU A 802 -17.23 -3.65 9.98
C LEU A 802 -17.34 -4.40 11.32
N ALA A 803 -18.48 -5.03 11.56
CA ALA A 803 -18.67 -5.95 12.67
C ALA A 803 -17.87 -7.23 12.43
N GLU A 804 -17.60 -7.98 13.50
CA GLU A 804 -16.85 -9.23 13.43
C GLU A 804 -17.49 -10.22 12.45
N GLY A 805 -16.68 -10.80 11.55
CA GLY A 805 -17.14 -11.71 10.49
C GLY A 805 -17.85 -11.05 9.30
N LYS A 806 -17.93 -9.72 9.26
CA LYS A 806 -18.47 -8.97 8.11
C LYS A 806 -17.37 -8.50 7.16
N THR A 807 -17.70 -8.36 5.89
CA THR A 807 -16.76 -8.03 4.82
C THR A 807 -17.03 -6.66 4.22
N ILE A 808 -16.01 -6.10 3.56
CA ILE A 808 -16.14 -4.81 2.86
C ILE A 808 -17.23 -4.85 1.77
N GLY A 809 -17.36 -5.98 1.06
CA GLY A 809 -18.42 -6.17 0.06
C GLY A 809 -19.82 -6.06 0.66
N GLN A 810 -20.05 -6.80 1.76
CA GLN A 810 -21.33 -6.73 2.51
C GLN A 810 -21.58 -5.32 3.06
N GLY A 811 -20.55 -4.67 3.59
CA GLY A 811 -20.64 -3.29 4.05
C GLY A 811 -21.05 -2.31 2.95
N LEU A 812 -20.51 -2.45 1.75
CA LEU A 812 -20.87 -1.61 0.60
C LEU A 812 -22.29 -1.88 0.10
N GLU A 813 -22.73 -3.14 0.06
CA GLU A 813 -24.11 -3.50 -0.31
C GLU A 813 -25.13 -2.87 0.66
N GLU A 814 -24.86 -2.93 1.97
CA GLU A 814 -25.72 -2.31 2.98
C GLU A 814 -25.68 -0.77 2.89
N MET A 815 -24.53 -0.15 2.59
CA MET A 815 -24.46 1.30 2.33
C MET A 815 -25.26 1.69 1.08
N ASP A 816 -25.16 0.95 -0.01
CA ASP A 816 -25.94 1.18 -1.23
C ASP A 816 -27.45 1.05 -0.96
N LYS A 817 -27.86 0.09 -0.12
CA LYS A 817 -29.25 -0.07 0.29
C LYS A 817 -29.73 1.11 1.15
N ILE A 818 -28.97 1.51 2.18
CA ILE A 818 -29.28 2.68 3.02
C ILE A 818 -29.38 3.94 2.13
N ALA A 819 -28.46 4.10 1.17
CA ALA A 819 -28.49 5.21 0.23
C ALA A 819 -29.75 5.23 -0.63
N SER A 820 -30.17 4.07 -1.15
CA SER A 820 -31.40 3.96 -1.96
C SER A 820 -32.68 4.26 -1.17
N GLU A 821 -32.67 4.02 0.15
CA GLU A 821 -33.80 4.28 1.05
C GLU A 821 -33.87 5.72 1.59
N THR A 822 -32.73 6.45 1.56
CA THR A 822 -32.58 7.73 2.27
C THR A 822 -32.39 8.90 1.31
N LEU A 823 -31.68 8.68 0.20
CA LEU A 823 -31.27 9.73 -0.73
C LEU A 823 -32.31 9.90 -1.87
N ASP A 824 -32.56 11.16 -2.27
CA ASP A 824 -33.30 11.48 -3.47
C ASP A 824 -32.39 11.62 -4.71
N GLU A 825 -32.95 11.84 -5.88
CA GLU A 825 -32.24 11.99 -7.17
C GLU A 825 -31.26 13.19 -7.22
N THR A 826 -31.33 14.11 -6.28
CA THR A 826 -30.45 15.28 -6.23
C THR A 826 -29.10 14.99 -5.58
N PHE A 827 -28.96 13.86 -4.89
CA PHE A 827 -27.70 13.38 -4.34
C PHE A 827 -27.00 12.42 -5.32
N ARG A 828 -25.70 12.39 -5.23
CA ARG A 828 -24.84 11.41 -5.89
C ARG A 828 -24.03 10.66 -4.86
N THR A 829 -23.68 9.44 -5.18
CA THR A 829 -22.82 8.61 -4.34
C THR A 829 -21.54 8.28 -5.07
N ALA A 830 -20.45 8.20 -4.35
CA ALA A 830 -19.16 7.77 -4.85
C ALA A 830 -18.44 6.93 -3.79
N LEU A 831 -17.41 6.22 -4.19
CA LEU A 831 -16.55 5.48 -3.28
C LEU A 831 -15.18 6.15 -3.19
N SER A 832 -14.57 6.08 -2.03
CA SER A 832 -13.21 6.56 -1.80
C SER A 832 -12.36 5.47 -1.13
N GLY A 833 -11.05 5.63 -1.15
CA GLY A 833 -10.12 4.77 -0.44
C GLY A 833 -10.27 3.28 -0.77
N ASP A 834 -10.20 2.45 0.28
CA ASP A 834 -10.26 0.99 0.17
C ASP A 834 -11.53 0.46 -0.49
N SER A 835 -12.66 1.17 -0.30
CA SER A 835 -13.94 0.83 -0.93
C SER A 835 -13.91 0.95 -2.46
N LYS A 836 -13.29 2.01 -2.97
CA LYS A 836 -13.12 2.23 -4.42
C LYS A 836 -12.18 1.18 -5.00
N ASP A 837 -11.04 0.95 -4.35
CA ASP A 837 -10.05 -0.02 -4.81
C ASP A 837 -10.61 -1.46 -4.77
N TYR A 838 -11.41 -1.81 -3.77
CA TYR A 838 -12.08 -3.12 -3.69
C TYR A 838 -13.04 -3.32 -4.87
N ARG A 839 -13.90 -2.34 -5.18
CA ARG A 839 -14.87 -2.44 -6.29
C ARG A 839 -14.19 -2.55 -7.65
N GLU A 840 -13.15 -1.76 -7.89
CA GLU A 840 -12.35 -1.80 -9.12
C GLU A 840 -11.57 -3.12 -9.25
N SER A 841 -10.92 -3.57 -8.17
CA SER A 841 -10.15 -4.81 -8.17
C SER A 841 -11.02 -6.05 -8.40
N SER A 842 -12.20 -6.10 -7.77
CA SER A 842 -13.14 -7.22 -7.89
C SER A 842 -13.64 -7.39 -9.33
N SER A 843 -13.95 -6.30 -10.03
CA SER A 843 -14.37 -6.34 -11.44
C SER A 843 -13.24 -6.75 -12.37
N SER A 844 -12.03 -6.26 -12.14
CA SER A 844 -10.84 -6.56 -12.95
C SER A 844 -10.40 -8.02 -12.82
N LEU A 845 -10.48 -8.61 -11.61
CA LEU A 845 -10.14 -10.01 -11.37
C LEU A 845 -11.13 -10.97 -12.05
N MET A 846 -12.44 -10.66 -12.02
CA MET A 846 -13.45 -11.44 -12.73
C MET A 846 -13.24 -11.40 -14.24
N PHE A 847 -12.90 -10.23 -14.80
CA PHE A 847 -12.54 -10.09 -16.21
C PHE A 847 -11.32 -10.95 -16.57
N ALA A 848 -10.24 -10.88 -15.76
CA ALA A 848 -9.02 -11.67 -15.98
C ALA A 848 -9.30 -13.18 -15.92
N PHE A 849 -10.14 -13.62 -14.98
CA PHE A 849 -10.55 -15.02 -14.85
C PHE A 849 -11.29 -15.52 -16.09
N ILE A 850 -12.31 -14.78 -16.58
CA ILE A 850 -13.06 -15.14 -17.78
C ILE A 850 -12.14 -15.14 -19.01
N LEU A 851 -11.29 -14.12 -19.15
CA LEU A 851 -10.36 -14.01 -20.28
C LEU A 851 -9.34 -15.17 -20.27
N ALA A 852 -8.85 -15.58 -19.09
CA ALA A 852 -7.96 -16.74 -18.95
C ALA A 852 -8.65 -18.03 -19.43
N LEU A 853 -9.90 -18.26 -19.03
CA LEU A 853 -10.66 -19.42 -19.48
C LEU A 853 -10.83 -19.42 -21.01
N VAL A 854 -11.18 -18.30 -21.61
CA VAL A 854 -11.35 -18.16 -23.07
C VAL A 854 -10.04 -18.40 -23.80
N LEU A 855 -8.94 -17.77 -23.34
CA LEU A 855 -7.63 -17.92 -23.98
C LEU A 855 -7.12 -19.37 -23.93
N ILE A 856 -7.24 -20.02 -22.77
CA ILE A 856 -6.84 -21.43 -22.63
C ILE A 856 -7.68 -22.31 -23.55
N TYR A 857 -9.01 -22.11 -23.60
CA TYR A 857 -9.87 -22.87 -24.48
C TYR A 857 -9.48 -22.71 -25.97
N LEU A 858 -9.17 -21.46 -26.41
CA LEU A 858 -8.76 -21.19 -27.78
C LEU A 858 -7.39 -21.80 -28.12
N ILE A 859 -6.44 -21.70 -27.19
CA ILE A 859 -5.09 -22.30 -27.36
C ILE A 859 -5.19 -23.82 -27.47
N LEU A 860 -5.96 -24.44 -26.57
CA LEU A 860 -6.18 -25.88 -26.61
C LEU A 860 -6.94 -26.30 -27.89
N ALA A 861 -7.92 -25.51 -28.36
CA ALA A 861 -8.64 -25.76 -29.59
C ALA A 861 -7.71 -25.75 -30.81
N ALA A 862 -6.81 -24.78 -30.89
CA ALA A 862 -5.79 -24.70 -31.93
C ALA A 862 -4.79 -25.85 -31.84
N GLN A 863 -4.39 -26.26 -30.65
CA GLN A 863 -3.45 -27.33 -30.42
C GLN A 863 -4.00 -28.71 -30.80
N PHE A 864 -5.25 -29.01 -30.39
CA PHE A 864 -5.90 -30.30 -30.63
C PHE A 864 -6.61 -30.36 -31.97
N GLU A 865 -6.63 -29.29 -32.77
CA GLU A 865 -7.44 -29.15 -33.98
C GLU A 865 -8.89 -29.64 -33.76
N SER A 866 -9.44 -29.29 -32.57
CA SER A 866 -10.73 -29.77 -32.09
C SER A 866 -11.33 -28.80 -31.12
N PHE A 867 -12.63 -28.47 -31.30
CA PHE A 867 -13.39 -27.66 -30.29
C PHE A 867 -13.96 -28.55 -29.18
N LYS A 868 -13.94 -29.87 -29.28
CA LYS A 868 -14.50 -30.79 -28.29
C LYS A 868 -13.52 -31.22 -27.24
N ASP A 869 -12.28 -31.48 -27.61
CA ASP A 869 -11.23 -31.94 -26.70
C ASP A 869 -10.85 -30.89 -25.64
N PRO A 870 -10.74 -29.58 -25.97
CA PRO A 870 -10.56 -28.53 -24.96
C PRO A 870 -11.68 -28.48 -23.92
N PHE A 871 -12.93 -28.69 -24.31
CA PHE A 871 -14.05 -28.69 -23.36
C PHE A 871 -13.91 -29.82 -22.32
N ILE A 872 -13.41 -31.00 -22.73
CA ILE A 872 -13.14 -32.12 -21.81
C ILE A 872 -12.08 -31.71 -20.77
N ILE A 873 -11.02 -31.03 -21.23
CA ILE A 873 -9.91 -30.58 -20.37
C ILE A 873 -10.40 -29.49 -19.42
N MET A 874 -11.18 -28.54 -19.93
CA MET A 874 -11.68 -27.40 -19.11
C MET A 874 -12.63 -27.83 -17.98
N LEU A 875 -13.24 -29.03 -18.07
CA LEU A 875 -14.04 -29.57 -16.95
C LEU A 875 -13.20 -29.87 -15.68
N THR A 876 -11.87 -29.91 -15.79
CA THR A 876 -10.99 -30.05 -14.64
C THR A 876 -10.94 -28.77 -13.79
N VAL A 877 -11.22 -27.62 -14.37
CA VAL A 877 -11.14 -26.31 -13.70
C VAL A 877 -12.17 -26.18 -12.58
N PRO A 878 -13.49 -26.45 -12.79
CA PRO A 878 -14.45 -26.44 -11.69
C PRO A 878 -14.08 -27.39 -10.54
N LEU A 879 -13.48 -28.54 -10.84
CA LEU A 879 -13.05 -29.48 -9.79
C LEU A 879 -11.96 -28.90 -8.91
N ALA A 880 -11.05 -28.13 -9.52
CA ALA A 880 -9.98 -27.46 -8.80
C ALA A 880 -10.51 -26.29 -7.95
N ILE A 881 -11.40 -25.49 -8.51
CA ILE A 881 -12.01 -24.37 -7.79
C ILE A 881 -12.78 -24.87 -6.56
N ALA A 882 -13.57 -25.93 -6.71
CA ALA A 882 -14.25 -26.53 -5.57
C ALA A 882 -13.28 -27.01 -4.49
N GLY A 883 -12.15 -27.65 -4.92
CA GLY A 883 -11.09 -28.06 -4.00
C GLY A 883 -10.46 -26.88 -3.25
N ALA A 884 -10.15 -25.81 -3.95
CA ALA A 884 -9.63 -24.58 -3.33
C ALA A 884 -10.61 -24.01 -2.30
N LEU A 885 -11.88 -23.85 -2.67
CA LEU A 885 -12.91 -23.28 -1.78
C LEU A 885 -13.20 -24.17 -0.56
N ILE A 886 -13.15 -25.50 -0.70
CA ILE A 886 -13.29 -26.44 0.43
C ILE A 886 -12.15 -26.20 1.42
N PHE A 887 -10.89 -26.20 0.97
CA PHE A 887 -9.75 -26.00 1.84
C PHE A 887 -9.71 -24.61 2.48
N MET A 888 -10.12 -23.57 1.75
CA MET A 888 -10.26 -22.22 2.30
C MET A 888 -11.34 -22.17 3.38
N TYR A 889 -12.50 -22.79 3.15
CA TYR A 889 -13.59 -22.83 4.14
C TYR A 889 -13.20 -23.53 5.43
N PHE A 890 -12.54 -24.70 5.36
CA PHE A 890 -12.07 -25.43 6.53
C PHE A 890 -10.83 -24.81 7.19
N GLY A 891 -10.06 -24.04 6.44
CA GLY A 891 -8.88 -23.30 6.94
C GLY A 891 -9.22 -21.92 7.49
N ASP A 892 -10.50 -21.52 7.49
CA ASP A 892 -10.96 -20.18 7.90
C ASP A 892 -10.25 -19.04 7.13
N ILE A 893 -10.05 -19.27 5.82
CA ILE A 893 -9.33 -18.35 4.93
C ILE A 893 -10.34 -17.56 4.11
N THR A 894 -10.18 -16.23 4.08
CA THR A 894 -11.04 -15.31 3.33
C THR A 894 -10.78 -15.36 1.82
N MET A 895 -11.80 -14.98 1.06
CA MET A 895 -11.67 -14.70 -0.37
C MET A 895 -10.99 -13.34 -0.55
N ASN A 896 -9.71 -13.33 -0.83
CA ASN A 896 -8.91 -12.13 -1.00
C ASN A 896 -8.09 -12.18 -2.31
N ILE A 897 -7.38 -11.11 -2.65
CA ILE A 897 -6.62 -11.03 -3.90
C ILE A 897 -5.64 -12.22 -4.06
N PHE A 898 -4.98 -12.66 -2.98
CA PHE A 898 -4.01 -13.75 -3.04
C PHE A 898 -4.68 -15.09 -3.29
N SER A 899 -5.79 -15.39 -2.59
CA SER A 899 -6.55 -16.63 -2.81
C SER A 899 -7.17 -16.67 -4.20
N GLN A 900 -7.67 -15.54 -4.72
CA GLN A 900 -8.24 -15.42 -6.07
C GLN A 900 -7.19 -15.66 -7.16
N ILE A 901 -5.96 -15.15 -6.99
CA ILE A 901 -4.86 -15.42 -7.92
C ILE A 901 -4.43 -16.88 -7.82
N GLY A 902 -4.42 -17.46 -6.63
CA GLY A 902 -4.24 -18.89 -6.45
C GLY A 902 -5.27 -19.71 -7.26
N ILE A 903 -6.54 -19.29 -7.26
CA ILE A 903 -7.61 -19.90 -8.06
C ILE A 903 -7.37 -19.71 -9.57
N ILE A 904 -6.94 -18.54 -10.02
CA ILE A 904 -6.60 -18.30 -11.44
C ILE A 904 -5.44 -19.22 -11.87
N MET A 905 -4.41 -19.34 -11.05
CA MET A 905 -3.28 -20.23 -11.32
C MET A 905 -3.70 -21.70 -11.50
N LEU A 906 -4.67 -22.16 -10.70
CA LEU A 906 -5.17 -23.54 -10.78
C LEU A 906 -5.69 -23.89 -12.17
N ILE A 907 -6.22 -22.92 -12.94
CA ILE A 907 -6.70 -23.15 -14.30
C ILE A 907 -5.60 -23.75 -15.17
N GLY A 908 -4.40 -23.17 -15.13
CA GLY A 908 -3.25 -23.68 -15.91
C GLY A 908 -2.65 -24.96 -15.35
N LEU A 909 -2.54 -25.05 -14.03
CA LEU A 909 -1.93 -26.19 -13.35
C LEU A 909 -2.71 -27.49 -13.58
N VAL A 910 -4.02 -27.39 -13.45
CA VAL A 910 -4.90 -28.58 -13.51
C VAL A 910 -5.19 -28.99 -14.96
N ALA A 911 -5.28 -28.03 -15.88
CA ALA A 911 -5.43 -28.28 -17.30
C ALA A 911 -4.31 -29.21 -17.84
N LYS A 912 -3.08 -29.08 -17.32
CA LYS A 912 -1.92 -29.92 -17.70
C LYS A 912 -2.20 -31.42 -17.56
N ASN A 913 -2.82 -31.85 -16.45
CA ASN A 913 -3.15 -33.25 -16.21
C ASN A 913 -4.16 -33.79 -17.26
N GLY A 914 -5.16 -32.93 -17.57
CA GLY A 914 -6.12 -33.24 -18.63
C GLY A 914 -5.49 -33.30 -20.02
N ILE A 915 -4.60 -32.36 -20.35
CA ILE A 915 -3.86 -32.32 -21.63
C ILE A 915 -3.09 -33.61 -21.84
N LEU A 916 -2.31 -34.04 -20.84
CA LEU A 916 -1.49 -35.25 -20.95
C LEU A 916 -2.34 -36.53 -21.18
N ILE A 917 -3.49 -36.68 -20.55
CA ILE A 917 -4.38 -37.82 -20.73
C ILE A 917 -5.04 -37.78 -22.12
N VAL A 918 -5.58 -36.66 -22.54
CA VAL A 918 -6.30 -36.50 -23.80
C VAL A 918 -5.36 -36.61 -24.99
N GLU A 919 -4.18 -35.99 -24.95
CA GLU A 919 -3.16 -36.08 -26.02
C GLU A 919 -2.72 -37.53 -26.26
N PHE A 920 -2.40 -38.21 -25.17
CA PHE A 920 -1.98 -39.62 -25.28
C PHE A 920 -3.10 -40.55 -25.78
N ALA A 921 -4.35 -40.28 -25.39
CA ALA A 921 -5.51 -40.99 -25.88
C ALA A 921 -5.73 -40.74 -27.38
N ASN A 922 -5.54 -39.50 -27.84
CA ASN A 922 -5.64 -39.15 -29.25
C ASN A 922 -4.57 -39.82 -30.09
N GLN A 923 -3.30 -39.82 -29.62
CA GLN A 923 -2.19 -40.51 -30.29
C GLN A 923 -2.45 -42.04 -30.44
N LYS A 924 -3.01 -42.67 -29.40
CA LYS A 924 -3.38 -44.10 -29.46
C LYS A 924 -4.55 -44.37 -30.40
N GLN A 925 -5.54 -43.52 -30.47
CA GLN A 925 -6.62 -43.63 -31.47
C GLN A 925 -6.07 -43.49 -32.91
N GLU A 926 -5.14 -42.56 -33.15
CA GLU A 926 -4.47 -42.38 -34.45
C GLU A 926 -3.62 -43.61 -34.85
N ALA A 927 -3.10 -44.33 -33.82
CA ALA A 927 -2.41 -45.62 -34.00
C ALA A 927 -3.37 -46.81 -34.22
N GLY A 928 -4.71 -46.60 -34.22
CA GLY A 928 -5.72 -47.62 -34.54
C GLY A 928 -6.39 -48.29 -33.34
N GLU A 929 -6.14 -47.83 -32.08
CA GLU A 929 -6.81 -48.36 -30.89
C GLU A 929 -8.26 -47.83 -30.74
N ASP A 930 -9.16 -48.71 -30.28
CA ASP A 930 -10.54 -48.31 -29.97
C ASP A 930 -10.59 -47.24 -28.90
N LYS A 931 -11.49 -46.27 -29.06
CA LYS A 931 -11.63 -45.09 -28.19
C LYS A 931 -11.67 -45.43 -26.70
N MET A 932 -12.40 -46.48 -26.30
CA MET A 932 -12.52 -46.87 -24.89
C MET A 932 -11.22 -47.49 -24.37
N LEU A 933 -10.52 -48.25 -25.19
CA LEU A 933 -9.24 -48.83 -24.83
C LEU A 933 -8.15 -47.80 -24.84
N ALA A 934 -8.11 -46.93 -25.84
CA ALA A 934 -7.13 -45.87 -25.99
C ALA A 934 -7.13 -44.93 -24.77
N ILE A 935 -8.29 -44.47 -24.30
CA ILE A 935 -8.37 -43.57 -23.11
C ILE A 935 -8.03 -44.31 -21.81
N ARG A 936 -8.45 -45.55 -21.65
CA ARG A 936 -8.11 -46.36 -20.47
C ARG A 936 -6.59 -46.56 -20.38
N ASP A 937 -5.98 -46.99 -21.47
CA ASP A 937 -4.56 -47.32 -21.52
C ASP A 937 -3.69 -46.06 -21.46
N ALA A 938 -4.17 -44.91 -21.99
CA ALA A 938 -3.56 -43.60 -21.80
C ALA A 938 -3.57 -43.19 -20.34
N ALA A 939 -4.70 -43.31 -19.66
CA ALA A 939 -4.84 -42.96 -18.24
C ALA A 939 -3.93 -43.83 -17.35
N LEU A 940 -3.83 -45.11 -17.62
CA LEU A 940 -2.95 -46.04 -16.90
C LEU A 940 -1.46 -45.72 -17.09
N GLN A 941 -1.05 -45.42 -18.31
CA GLN A 941 0.37 -45.10 -18.62
C GLN A 941 0.78 -43.76 -18.02
N ARG A 942 -0.15 -42.81 -17.93
CA ARG A 942 0.10 -41.48 -17.42
C ARG A 942 -0.14 -41.31 -15.90
N LEU A 943 -0.61 -42.38 -15.22
CA LEU A 943 -0.86 -42.33 -13.77
C LEU A 943 0.37 -41.89 -12.96
N ARG A 944 1.51 -42.56 -13.19
CA ARG A 944 2.74 -42.29 -12.43
C ARG A 944 3.31 -40.90 -12.72
N PRO A 945 3.47 -40.44 -13.98
CA PRO A 945 3.85 -39.07 -14.30
C PRO A 945 2.94 -38.00 -13.64
N ILE A 946 1.61 -38.15 -13.77
CA ILE A 946 0.65 -37.23 -13.22
C ILE A 946 0.75 -37.15 -11.67
N LEU A 947 0.82 -38.28 -10.99
CA LEU A 947 0.97 -38.32 -9.55
C LEU A 947 2.31 -37.74 -9.10
N MET A 948 3.40 -38.00 -9.84
CA MET A 948 4.72 -37.46 -9.53
C MET A 948 4.75 -35.92 -9.65
N THR A 949 4.25 -35.38 -10.76
CA THR A 949 4.24 -33.94 -10.99
C THR A 949 3.27 -33.23 -10.03
N SER A 950 2.05 -33.75 -9.84
CA SER A 950 1.11 -33.19 -8.88
C SER A 950 1.63 -33.24 -7.44
N ALA A 951 2.25 -34.37 -7.03
CA ALA A 951 2.85 -34.46 -5.70
C ALA A 951 4.05 -33.50 -5.52
N SER A 952 4.91 -33.35 -6.57
CA SER A 952 6.00 -32.36 -6.54
C SER A 952 5.47 -30.95 -6.37
N THR A 953 4.44 -30.56 -7.12
CA THR A 953 3.83 -29.23 -7.01
C THR A 953 3.14 -29.04 -5.67
N ILE A 954 2.32 -29.99 -5.20
CA ILE A 954 1.62 -29.91 -3.91
C ILE A 954 2.62 -29.79 -2.76
N LEU A 955 3.62 -30.68 -2.69
CA LEU A 955 4.61 -30.68 -1.61
C LEU A 955 5.57 -29.50 -1.69
N GLY A 956 5.88 -29.01 -2.89
CA GLY A 956 6.62 -27.75 -3.09
C GLY A 956 5.88 -26.53 -2.60
N LEU A 957 4.55 -26.57 -2.54
CA LEU A 957 3.70 -25.48 -2.06
C LEU A 957 3.22 -25.66 -0.59
N ILE A 958 3.47 -26.82 0.04
CA ILE A 958 3.13 -27.03 1.46
C ILE A 958 3.78 -25.99 2.37
N PRO A 959 5.08 -25.64 2.25
CA PRO A 959 5.66 -24.60 3.11
C PRO A 959 4.95 -23.25 2.97
N LEU A 960 4.36 -22.96 1.81
CA LEU A 960 3.56 -21.75 1.58
C LEU A 960 2.21 -21.82 2.31
N ALA A 961 1.52 -22.98 2.29
CA ALA A 961 0.23 -23.16 2.93
C ALA A 961 0.31 -23.21 4.47
N PHE A 962 1.47 -23.54 5.03
CA PHE A 962 1.75 -23.59 6.46
C PHE A 962 2.82 -22.55 6.87
N ALA A 963 2.91 -21.45 6.14
CA ALA A 963 3.88 -20.39 6.42
C ALA A 963 3.68 -19.81 7.82
N THR A 964 4.79 -19.44 8.46
CA THR A 964 4.83 -18.77 9.76
C THR A 964 5.65 -17.49 9.64
N GLY A 965 5.63 -16.64 10.67
CA GLY A 965 6.41 -15.40 10.69
C GLY A 965 5.76 -14.24 9.92
N GLU A 966 6.55 -13.26 9.54
CA GLU A 966 6.08 -12.03 8.91
C GLU A 966 5.60 -12.27 7.47
N GLY A 967 4.45 -11.67 7.08
CA GLY A 967 3.81 -11.88 5.78
C GLY A 967 3.22 -13.28 5.58
N ALA A 968 2.97 -14.04 6.66
CA ALA A 968 2.47 -15.41 6.58
C ALA A 968 1.06 -15.50 6.00
N ASN A 969 0.15 -14.59 6.35
CA ASN A 969 -1.27 -14.69 5.97
C ASN A 969 -1.49 -14.61 4.45
N GLN A 970 -0.70 -13.79 3.74
CA GLN A 970 -0.72 -13.73 2.27
C GLN A 970 -0.30 -15.06 1.65
N ARG A 971 0.79 -15.67 2.19
CA ARG A 971 1.34 -16.94 1.73
C ARG A 971 0.36 -18.09 1.98
N ILE A 972 -0.22 -18.14 3.18
CA ILE A 972 -1.23 -19.14 3.57
C ILE A 972 -2.45 -19.08 2.66
N ALA A 973 -2.99 -17.88 2.40
CA ALA A 973 -4.17 -17.71 1.56
C ALA A 973 -3.96 -18.27 0.14
N MET A 974 -2.85 -17.92 -0.51
CA MET A 974 -2.52 -18.42 -1.84
C MET A 974 -2.15 -19.90 -1.81
N GLY A 975 -1.27 -20.32 -0.88
CA GLY A 975 -0.80 -21.70 -0.77
C GLY A 975 -1.94 -22.69 -0.54
N THR A 976 -2.85 -22.37 0.38
CA THR A 976 -4.00 -23.25 0.69
C THR A 976 -4.97 -23.37 -0.47
N ALA A 977 -5.25 -22.28 -1.19
CA ALA A 977 -6.09 -22.32 -2.38
C ALA A 977 -5.48 -23.25 -3.46
N VAL A 978 -4.19 -23.12 -3.73
CA VAL A 978 -3.52 -23.92 -4.77
C VAL A 978 -3.36 -25.37 -4.33
N VAL A 979 -2.89 -25.65 -3.11
CA VAL A 979 -2.71 -27.00 -2.57
C VAL A 979 -4.05 -27.74 -2.51
N GLY A 980 -5.09 -27.11 -1.96
CA GLY A 980 -6.44 -27.70 -1.88
C GLY A 980 -7.04 -27.98 -3.24
N GLY A 981 -6.93 -27.04 -4.16
CA GLY A 981 -7.40 -27.19 -5.54
C GLY A 981 -6.67 -28.30 -6.30
N MET A 982 -5.35 -28.33 -6.22
CA MET A 982 -4.53 -29.37 -6.86
C MET A 982 -4.81 -30.77 -6.31
N LEU A 983 -4.94 -30.91 -4.99
CA LEU A 983 -5.16 -32.20 -4.35
C LEU A 983 -6.49 -32.81 -4.79
N ILE A 984 -7.58 -32.08 -4.70
CA ILE A 984 -8.91 -32.59 -5.09
C ILE A 984 -9.00 -32.79 -6.61
N SER A 985 -8.52 -31.82 -7.38
CA SER A 985 -8.60 -31.91 -8.85
C SER A 985 -7.76 -33.06 -9.41
N THR A 986 -6.56 -33.30 -8.90
CA THR A 986 -5.72 -34.42 -9.37
C THR A 986 -6.45 -35.75 -9.20
N PHE A 987 -7.07 -35.95 -8.04
CA PHE A 987 -7.83 -37.17 -7.76
C PHE A 987 -9.04 -37.31 -8.69
N LEU A 988 -9.84 -36.27 -8.84
CA LEU A 988 -11.07 -36.32 -9.64
C LEU A 988 -10.80 -36.35 -11.15
N THR A 989 -9.78 -35.64 -11.62
CA THR A 989 -9.39 -35.59 -13.05
C THR A 989 -9.04 -36.97 -13.58
N MET A 990 -8.37 -37.82 -12.79
CA MET A 990 -8.01 -39.19 -13.21
C MET A 990 -9.21 -40.09 -13.51
N TYR A 991 -10.42 -39.75 -13.03
CA TYR A 991 -11.65 -40.51 -13.31
C TYR A 991 -12.59 -39.77 -14.25
N ILE A 992 -12.77 -38.46 -14.05
CA ILE A 992 -13.75 -37.66 -14.78
C ILE A 992 -13.32 -37.43 -16.23
N VAL A 993 -12.04 -37.08 -16.48
CA VAL A 993 -11.55 -36.82 -17.83
C VAL A 993 -11.68 -38.06 -18.69
N PRO A 994 -11.23 -39.26 -18.28
CA PRO A 994 -11.44 -40.48 -19.07
C PRO A 994 -12.93 -40.79 -19.34
N ALA A 995 -13.81 -40.59 -18.35
CA ALA A 995 -15.23 -40.85 -18.54
C ALA A 995 -15.88 -39.88 -19.54
N ILE A 996 -15.63 -38.59 -19.42
CA ILE A 996 -16.20 -37.55 -20.30
C ILE A 996 -15.60 -37.65 -21.71
N TYR A 997 -14.33 -38.01 -21.86
CA TYR A 997 -13.71 -38.26 -23.15
C TYR A 997 -14.50 -39.28 -23.96
N THR A 998 -14.98 -40.35 -23.33
CA THR A 998 -15.78 -41.38 -24.03
C THR A 998 -17.08 -40.84 -24.61
N TYR A 999 -17.67 -39.79 -24.04
CA TYR A 999 -18.90 -39.16 -24.54
C TYR A 999 -18.66 -38.08 -25.60
N ILE A 1000 -17.69 -37.20 -25.39
CA ILE A 1000 -17.56 -35.94 -26.15
C ILE A 1000 -16.52 -36.05 -27.29
N SER A 1001 -15.37 -36.72 -27.07
CA SER A 1001 -14.29 -36.76 -28.06
C SER A 1001 -14.73 -37.41 -29.39
N THR A 1002 -14.16 -36.93 -30.48
CA THR A 1002 -14.37 -37.48 -31.83
C THR A 1002 -13.61 -38.78 -32.00
N ASN A 1003 -14.15 -39.68 -32.79
CA ASN A 1003 -13.46 -40.91 -33.17
C ASN A 1003 -12.41 -40.57 -34.26
N ARG A 1004 -11.13 -40.79 -33.99
CA ARG A 1004 -9.98 -40.43 -34.88
C ARG A 1004 -9.44 -41.60 -35.65
N ILE A 1005 -10.06 -42.77 -35.54
CA ILE A 1005 -9.64 -43.94 -36.33
C ILE A 1005 -9.88 -43.59 -37.80
N LYS A 1006 -8.82 -43.46 -38.59
CA LYS A 1006 -8.91 -43.36 -40.05
C LYS A 1006 -9.59 -44.64 -40.54
N LYS A 1007 -10.81 -44.55 -41.08
CA LYS A 1007 -11.37 -45.59 -41.91
C LYS A 1007 -10.52 -45.57 -43.17
N GLU A 1008 -9.75 -46.71 -43.41
CA GLU A 1008 -9.12 -46.96 -44.69
C GLU A 1008 -10.14 -46.94 -45.80
#